data_92a27cd5719a0c33732a2ca7782483cc
#
_entry.id   92a27cd5719a0c33732a2ca7782483cc
#
_cell.length_a   1.000
_cell.length_b   1.000
_cell.length_c   1.000
_cell.angle_alpha   90.00
_cell.angle_beta   90.00
_cell.angle_gamma   90.00
#
_symmetry.space_group_name_H-M   'P 1'
#
loop_
_entity.id
_entity.type
_entity.pdbx_description
1 polymer ?
#
loop_
_entity_poly.entity_id
_entity_poly.type
_entity_poly.pdbx_seq_one_letter_code
_entity_poly.pdbx_strand_id
1 'polypeptide(L)'
;MMDLLEREAVLQDLTGHLTAAVSGPGRLALVRGEAGIGKTAVVHRLAQLADPHVRVVIGACDPLASPRPLGPLLDLAPRLGREARTALTGTLTGTSRSDEVYDCLLADLSAYPSLLVVEDIHWADEATMDLLRYLARRLPNVPALVLVTYRDDEIGRTHGLTALLGTLAGYPWVYRHDLAPLSREAVARLATGRTVDTEQLYRLSAGNPFIVAEILAAPADPIPATVREAVAGRLAGLSGAARSVVDVLAVLGTRVPLPLLAGILPAPEEALDEAVACGIVRTHGQVTEFRHELTRLAVLEAVPAASRLRVHRQVLAAMRSGPVAAEDLPLLADHADGAGDPAAVLEYAPAAAVRAAALGAHREAAGQYARALRYADRLPPERHISLLEGHFQACLLSSQLDEGIASCRTAVGLRRALGDRLREGDDLRWLSGWLWPAGRAAEARQTGLEAVRVLEGLAPGGELARAYLNVCQLACYAHEGVAVVAAYAEKAIAAGEGSGDAGVVVQARFHAAAARLLSEGHGWEDCEQAVSDARARDLSPDTGSMALVMCGLAALRREGARSTAAVSRAETYCLDRGLPAYLLCARAWGGWGLLHRGLWPQAADVSGKVLSHPGSPPVARALALTALGLVRARQGRPEVWPLLDQAASLVDPECLLDTGLGWEARVEAAWLAGDHEQVQADGRRGLAALANRTHPWLSGPLACWIRRAGGEPPRVPAAGPYALELAGDWAGAAARWDGLGCPYDAALARLSGDAPALRQALAAFEALGARPAVARTRSLMRVRGVRPIRRGPRPATRANPYRLTNREMDVLKLLDEGLSDAEIAARLYISPKTAGHHVGAVLTKLNVHTRHEAARRLHHPERE
;
A
#
# COMPACT_ATOMS: atom_id res chain seq x y z
N MET A 1 10.78 -8.40 -41.62
CA MET A 1 10.25 -7.81 -40.36
C MET A 1 8.77 -8.16 -40.37
N MET A 2 8.30 -8.99 -39.40
CA MET A 2 6.87 -9.32 -39.35
C MET A 2 6.11 -8.06 -38.93
N ASP A 3 5.10 -7.67 -39.69
CA ASP A 3 4.20 -6.59 -39.33
C ASP A 3 3.52 -6.95 -38.02
N LEU A 4 3.50 -5.98 -37.07
CA LEU A 4 2.82 -6.12 -35.80
C LEU A 4 1.31 -6.04 -36.06
N LEU A 5 0.63 -7.18 -36.07
CA LEU A 5 -0.80 -7.25 -36.34
C LEU A 5 -1.58 -6.81 -35.11
N GLU A 6 -2.61 -5.99 -35.34
CA GLU A 6 -3.55 -5.51 -34.29
C GLU A 6 -2.87 -4.77 -33.13
N ARG A 7 -1.78 -4.07 -33.40
CA ARG A 7 -1.08 -3.21 -32.44
C ARG A 7 -1.03 -1.74 -32.88
N GLU A 8 -1.65 -1.41 -33.99
CA GLU A 8 -1.64 -0.09 -34.62
C GLU A 8 -2.22 0.97 -33.68
N ALA A 9 -3.36 0.69 -33.05
CA ALA A 9 -4.02 1.63 -32.13
C ALA A 9 -3.14 1.93 -30.90
N VAL A 10 -2.57 0.89 -30.27
CA VAL A 10 -1.69 1.05 -29.10
C VAL A 10 -0.41 1.80 -29.50
N LEU A 11 0.17 1.49 -30.67
CA LEU A 11 1.35 2.20 -31.17
C LEU A 11 1.04 3.66 -31.48
N GLN A 12 -0.13 3.95 -32.04
CA GLN A 12 -0.58 5.31 -32.31
C GLN A 12 -0.74 6.11 -31.03
N ASP A 13 -1.39 5.54 -30.02
CA ASP A 13 -1.55 6.17 -28.69
C ASP A 13 -0.20 6.42 -28.03
N LEU A 14 0.69 5.41 -27.99
CA LEU A 14 2.02 5.54 -27.39
C LEU A 14 2.88 6.56 -28.13
N THR A 15 2.81 6.62 -29.47
CA THR A 15 3.51 7.64 -30.26
C THR A 15 2.94 9.03 -29.97
N GLY A 16 1.61 9.15 -29.82
CA GLY A 16 0.95 10.37 -29.39
C GLY A 16 1.38 10.82 -27.98
N HIS A 17 1.52 9.87 -27.06
CA HIS A 17 2.03 10.16 -25.70
C HIS A 17 3.49 10.60 -25.74
N LEU A 18 4.33 9.97 -26.56
CA LEU A 18 5.74 10.35 -26.73
C LEU A 18 5.86 11.76 -27.28
N THR A 19 5.17 12.06 -28.37
CA THR A 19 5.18 13.39 -29.00
C THR A 19 4.71 14.47 -28.03
N ALA A 20 3.63 14.21 -27.29
CA ALA A 20 3.10 15.17 -26.33
C ALA A 20 4.01 15.32 -25.09
N ALA A 21 4.70 14.27 -24.66
CA ALA A 21 5.62 14.33 -23.52
C ALA A 21 6.90 15.09 -23.86
N VAL A 22 7.40 14.96 -25.07
CA VAL A 22 8.62 15.64 -25.55
C VAL A 22 8.40 17.15 -25.76
N SER A 23 7.20 17.55 -26.17
CA SER A 23 6.84 18.95 -26.42
C SER A 23 6.08 19.63 -25.28
N GLY A 24 5.81 18.91 -24.19
CA GLY A 24 4.99 19.37 -23.06
C GLY A 24 5.29 18.63 -21.76
N PRO A 25 4.28 18.50 -20.88
CA PRO A 25 4.45 17.75 -19.65
C PRO A 25 4.70 16.26 -19.91
N GLY A 26 5.67 15.70 -19.20
CA GLY A 26 6.01 14.28 -19.29
C GLY A 26 4.89 13.35 -18.90
N ARG A 27 4.98 12.13 -19.39
CA ARG A 27 3.93 11.10 -19.25
C ARG A 27 4.52 9.77 -18.86
N LEU A 28 3.69 8.93 -18.23
CA LEU A 28 4.01 7.53 -17.94
C LEU A 28 2.99 6.63 -18.62
N ALA A 29 3.46 5.66 -19.40
CA ALA A 29 2.62 4.66 -20.05
C ALA A 29 2.90 3.27 -19.45
N LEU A 30 1.85 2.58 -19.04
CA LEU A 30 1.88 1.22 -18.51
C LEU A 30 1.32 0.30 -19.59
N VAL A 31 2.15 -0.63 -20.10
CA VAL A 31 1.73 -1.64 -21.07
C VAL A 31 1.65 -2.99 -20.38
N ARG A 32 0.44 -3.51 -20.27
CA ARG A 32 0.20 -4.78 -19.61
C ARG A 32 -0.25 -5.86 -20.59
N GLY A 33 -0.02 -7.12 -20.24
CA GLY A 33 -0.53 -8.28 -20.94
C GLY A 33 0.24 -9.53 -20.59
N GLU A 34 -0.31 -10.68 -20.96
CA GLU A 34 0.23 -12.01 -20.69
C GLU A 34 1.64 -12.22 -21.26
N ALA A 35 2.30 -13.28 -20.78
CA ALA A 35 3.56 -13.72 -21.35
C ALA A 35 3.42 -14.05 -22.85
N GLY A 36 4.35 -13.54 -23.67
CA GLY A 36 4.32 -13.80 -25.11
C GLY A 36 3.33 -13.00 -25.96
N ILE A 37 2.55 -12.08 -25.36
CA ILE A 37 1.53 -11.27 -26.04
C ILE A 37 2.12 -10.19 -26.99
N GLY A 38 3.42 -9.94 -26.91
CA GLY A 38 4.13 -9.03 -27.82
C GLY A 38 4.47 -7.66 -27.21
N LYS A 39 4.56 -7.51 -25.86
CA LYS A 39 4.96 -6.25 -25.19
C LYS A 39 6.29 -5.70 -25.70
N THR A 40 7.33 -6.51 -25.68
CA THR A 40 8.66 -6.15 -26.17
C THR A 40 8.67 -5.77 -27.66
N ALA A 41 7.83 -6.41 -28.48
CA ALA A 41 7.70 -6.07 -29.89
C ALA A 41 7.10 -4.66 -30.07
N VAL A 42 6.11 -4.28 -29.26
CA VAL A 42 5.54 -2.92 -29.23
C VAL A 42 6.59 -1.90 -28.78
N VAL A 43 7.36 -2.21 -27.73
CA VAL A 43 8.46 -1.34 -27.25
C VAL A 43 9.48 -1.10 -28.36
N HIS A 44 9.98 -2.14 -29.00
CA HIS A 44 10.96 -2.00 -30.07
C HIS A 44 10.39 -1.23 -31.27
N ARG A 45 9.12 -1.44 -31.60
CA ARG A 45 8.48 -0.71 -32.69
C ARG A 45 8.30 0.78 -32.35
N LEU A 46 7.90 1.11 -31.14
CA LEU A 46 7.84 2.50 -30.68
C LEU A 46 9.21 3.16 -30.71
N ALA A 47 10.25 2.47 -30.26
CA ALA A 47 11.63 2.95 -30.33
C ALA A 47 12.11 3.26 -31.74
N GLN A 48 11.69 2.46 -32.73
CA GLN A 48 11.98 2.70 -34.14
C GLN A 48 11.18 3.88 -34.73
N LEU A 49 9.99 4.15 -34.22
CA LEU A 49 9.13 5.25 -34.64
C LEU A 49 9.46 6.57 -33.95
N ALA A 50 10.29 6.54 -32.91
CA ALA A 50 10.71 7.73 -32.21
C ALA A 50 11.50 8.68 -33.12
N ASP A 51 11.28 9.99 -32.96
CA ASP A 51 12.04 11.01 -33.65
C ASP A 51 13.55 10.86 -33.34
N PRO A 52 14.46 11.03 -34.33
CA PRO A 52 15.90 10.94 -34.11
C PRO A 52 16.46 11.86 -33.03
N HIS A 53 15.75 12.94 -32.70
CA HIS A 53 16.12 13.86 -31.61
C HIS A 53 15.69 13.35 -30.22
N VAL A 54 14.85 12.32 -30.13
CA VAL A 54 14.43 11.70 -28.89
C VAL A 54 15.42 10.60 -28.50
N ARG A 55 16.01 10.77 -27.33
CA ARG A 55 16.92 9.75 -26.79
C ARG A 55 16.11 8.54 -26.30
N VAL A 56 16.37 7.38 -26.89
CA VAL A 56 15.74 6.13 -26.51
C VAL A 56 16.66 5.33 -25.59
N VAL A 57 16.16 5.00 -24.39
CA VAL A 57 16.90 4.30 -23.33
C VAL A 57 16.02 3.14 -22.85
N ILE A 58 16.48 1.90 -23.02
CA ILE A 58 15.69 0.69 -22.70
C ILE A 58 16.48 -0.17 -21.72
N GLY A 59 15.90 -0.45 -20.56
CA GLY A 59 16.39 -1.41 -19.57
C GLY A 59 15.33 -2.45 -19.27
N ALA A 60 15.73 -3.63 -18.81
CA ALA A 60 14.84 -4.71 -18.47
C ALA A 60 15.12 -5.25 -17.07
N CYS A 61 14.07 -5.72 -16.39
CA CYS A 61 14.23 -6.47 -15.15
C CYS A 61 14.54 -7.93 -15.45
N ASP A 62 15.41 -8.54 -14.65
CA ASP A 62 15.78 -9.95 -14.79
C ASP A 62 14.90 -10.85 -13.89
N PRO A 63 14.50 -12.04 -14.36
CA PRO A 63 13.72 -13.01 -13.59
C PRO A 63 14.61 -13.76 -12.58
N LEU A 64 15.22 -13.04 -11.67
CA LEU A 64 16.06 -13.60 -10.61
C LEU A 64 15.25 -13.78 -9.34
N ALA A 65 15.54 -14.83 -8.56
CA ALA A 65 14.92 -15.03 -7.25
C ALA A 65 15.22 -13.86 -6.29
N SER A 66 16.34 -13.19 -6.48
CA SER A 66 16.73 -11.94 -5.82
C SER A 66 17.24 -10.99 -6.90
N PRO A 67 16.38 -10.06 -7.38
CA PRO A 67 16.74 -9.12 -8.43
C PRO A 67 17.94 -8.25 -8.06
N ARG A 68 18.69 -7.82 -9.07
CA ARG A 68 19.80 -6.85 -8.86
C ARG A 68 19.20 -5.48 -8.53
N PRO A 69 19.56 -4.86 -7.39
CA PRO A 69 19.09 -3.53 -7.07
C PRO A 69 19.41 -2.52 -8.18
N LEU A 70 18.41 -1.77 -8.63
CA LEU A 70 18.49 -0.85 -9.78
C LEU A 70 19.00 -1.53 -11.07
N GLY A 71 18.78 -2.84 -11.22
CA GLY A 71 19.25 -3.64 -12.35
C GLY A 71 18.96 -3.02 -13.72
N PRO A 72 17.72 -2.61 -14.03
CA PRO A 72 17.42 -1.96 -15.31
C PRO A 72 18.23 -0.71 -15.57
N LEU A 73 18.56 0.08 -14.53
CA LEU A 73 19.34 1.31 -14.68
C LEU A 73 20.80 1.04 -15.08
N LEU A 74 21.37 -0.08 -14.63
CA LEU A 74 22.72 -0.48 -15.03
C LEU A 74 22.79 -0.73 -16.54
N ASP A 75 21.74 -1.29 -17.14
CA ASP A 75 21.64 -1.45 -18.60
C ASP A 75 21.54 -0.09 -19.33
N LEU A 76 20.99 0.92 -18.67
CA LEU A 76 20.82 2.27 -19.20
C LEU A 76 22.08 3.13 -19.10
N ALA A 77 22.99 2.80 -18.17
CA ALA A 77 24.15 3.63 -17.81
C ALA A 77 24.99 4.12 -19.02
N PRO A 78 25.27 3.33 -20.08
CA PRO A 78 26.03 3.78 -21.23
C PRO A 78 25.39 4.91 -22.02
N ARG A 79 24.05 5.07 -21.92
CA ARG A 79 23.23 6.04 -22.66
C ARG A 79 22.79 7.22 -21.81
N LEU A 80 23.09 7.22 -20.52
CA LEU A 80 22.82 8.32 -19.60
C LEU A 80 23.93 9.37 -19.63
N GLY A 81 23.60 10.59 -19.24
CA GLY A 81 24.55 11.67 -19.05
C GLY A 81 25.63 11.34 -18.01
N ARG A 82 26.71 12.10 -18.02
CA ARG A 82 27.89 11.80 -17.18
C ARG A 82 27.55 11.76 -15.69
N GLU A 83 26.74 12.69 -15.20
CA GLU A 83 26.41 12.78 -13.76
C GLU A 83 25.54 11.61 -13.32
N ALA A 84 24.45 11.30 -14.06
CA ALA A 84 23.58 10.17 -13.78
C ALA A 84 24.35 8.84 -13.84
N ARG A 85 25.24 8.68 -14.82
CA ARG A 85 26.13 7.51 -14.92
C ARG A 85 27.12 7.44 -13.76
N THR A 86 27.71 8.56 -13.34
CA THR A 86 28.63 8.60 -12.21
C THR A 86 27.90 8.27 -10.89
N ALA A 87 26.74 8.84 -10.66
CA ALA A 87 25.92 8.52 -9.49
C ALA A 87 25.53 7.04 -9.48
N LEU A 88 25.09 6.50 -10.61
CA LEU A 88 24.74 5.09 -10.73
C LEU A 88 25.93 4.17 -10.50
N THR A 89 27.11 4.48 -11.07
CA THR A 89 28.32 3.70 -10.80
C THR A 89 28.83 3.91 -9.38
N GLY A 90 28.60 5.07 -8.79
CA GLY A 90 28.87 5.37 -7.37
C GLY A 90 28.10 4.47 -6.41
N THR A 91 26.87 4.05 -6.78
CA THR A 91 26.14 3.04 -5.98
C THR A 91 26.84 1.67 -5.99
N LEU A 92 27.56 1.34 -7.07
CA LEU A 92 28.34 0.10 -7.17
C LEU A 92 29.53 0.08 -6.19
N THR A 93 30.07 1.24 -5.90
CA THR A 93 31.22 1.44 -5.00
C THR A 93 30.83 1.90 -3.60
N GLY A 94 29.54 2.10 -3.33
CA GLY A 94 29.04 2.59 -2.05
C GLY A 94 29.29 4.09 -1.80
N THR A 95 29.65 4.85 -2.85
CA THR A 95 29.93 6.29 -2.76
C THR A 95 28.72 7.17 -3.08
N SER A 96 27.63 6.60 -3.63
CA SER A 96 26.38 7.31 -3.91
C SER A 96 25.18 6.58 -3.31
N ARG A 97 24.18 7.36 -2.86
CA ARG A 97 22.92 6.87 -2.32
C ARG A 97 21.86 6.79 -3.43
N SER A 98 20.78 6.02 -3.21
CA SER A 98 19.70 5.86 -4.19
C SER A 98 19.01 7.17 -4.53
N ASP A 99 18.81 8.06 -3.54
CA ASP A 99 18.23 9.38 -3.75
C ASP A 99 19.06 10.26 -4.68
N GLU A 100 20.39 10.21 -4.58
CA GLU A 100 21.30 10.91 -5.51
C GLU A 100 21.16 10.39 -6.95
N VAL A 101 21.01 9.06 -7.10
CA VAL A 101 20.75 8.46 -8.43
C VAL A 101 19.43 8.93 -9.01
N TYR A 102 18.38 9.00 -8.19
CA TYR A 102 17.07 9.43 -8.62
C TYR A 102 17.08 10.90 -9.07
N ASP A 103 17.74 11.76 -8.30
CA ASP A 103 17.88 13.18 -8.64
C ASP A 103 18.73 13.41 -9.89
N CYS A 104 19.86 12.71 -10.02
CA CYS A 104 20.71 12.78 -11.21
C CYS A 104 19.99 12.25 -12.46
N LEU A 105 19.22 11.17 -12.35
CA LEU A 105 18.41 10.64 -13.46
C LEU A 105 17.31 11.61 -13.86
N LEU A 106 16.62 12.22 -12.89
CA LEU A 106 15.60 13.22 -13.15
C LEU A 106 16.18 14.45 -13.86
N ALA A 107 17.34 14.93 -13.42
CA ALA A 107 18.07 16.02 -14.04
C ALA A 107 18.46 15.67 -15.49
N ASP A 108 18.95 14.47 -15.72
CA ASP A 108 19.34 13.95 -17.04
C ASP A 108 18.13 13.85 -17.99
N LEU A 109 16.99 13.34 -17.51
CA LEU A 109 15.73 13.28 -18.26
C LEU A 109 15.14 14.68 -18.51
N SER A 110 15.41 15.65 -17.63
CA SER A 110 14.98 17.04 -17.79
C SER A 110 15.80 17.79 -18.85
N ALA A 111 17.05 17.37 -19.04
CA ALA A 111 17.97 18.00 -19.99
C ALA A 111 17.74 17.57 -21.45
N TYR A 112 17.19 16.37 -21.66
CA TYR A 112 17.06 15.78 -23.00
C TYR A 112 15.68 15.15 -23.21
N PRO A 113 14.98 15.45 -24.33
CA PRO A 113 13.78 14.72 -24.72
C PRO A 113 14.06 13.22 -24.77
N SER A 114 13.31 12.45 -23.98
CA SER A 114 13.67 11.05 -23.77
C SER A 114 12.45 10.10 -23.79
N LEU A 115 12.66 8.90 -24.34
CA LEU A 115 11.85 7.71 -24.14
C LEU A 115 12.63 6.77 -23.20
N LEU A 116 12.23 6.74 -21.94
CA LEU A 116 12.76 5.79 -20.94
C LEU A 116 11.86 4.57 -20.87
N VAL A 117 12.40 3.40 -21.17
CA VAL A 117 11.67 2.13 -21.10
C VAL A 117 12.23 1.25 -19.98
N VAL A 118 11.34 0.72 -19.15
CA VAL A 118 11.66 -0.32 -18.17
C VAL A 118 10.77 -1.53 -18.46
N GLU A 119 11.37 -2.59 -18.99
CA GLU A 119 10.63 -3.79 -19.32
C GLU A 119 10.51 -4.75 -18.13
N ASP A 120 9.38 -5.44 -18.09
CA ASP A 120 9.08 -6.55 -17.19
C ASP A 120 9.21 -6.22 -15.71
N ILE A 121 8.65 -5.08 -15.28
CA ILE A 121 8.74 -4.59 -13.87
C ILE A 121 8.08 -5.51 -12.84
N HIS A 122 7.40 -6.57 -13.22
CA HIS A 122 6.96 -7.61 -12.29
C HIS A 122 8.13 -8.38 -11.66
N TRP A 123 9.34 -8.26 -12.23
CA TRP A 123 10.61 -8.74 -11.68
C TRP A 123 11.47 -7.62 -11.08
N ALA A 124 10.94 -6.40 -10.98
CA ALA A 124 11.71 -5.27 -10.46
C ALA A 124 12.02 -5.41 -8.98
N ASP A 125 13.22 -4.99 -8.61
CA ASP A 125 13.64 -4.80 -7.22
C ASP A 125 12.92 -3.59 -6.57
N GLU A 126 12.98 -3.51 -5.25
CA GLU A 126 12.30 -2.46 -4.49
C GLU A 126 12.83 -1.06 -4.84
N ALA A 127 14.14 -0.90 -5.04
CA ALA A 127 14.74 0.39 -5.40
C ALA A 127 14.30 0.86 -6.79
N THR A 128 14.15 -0.04 -7.75
CA THR A 128 13.58 0.27 -9.08
C THR A 128 12.12 0.69 -8.98
N MET A 129 11.32 0.03 -8.14
CA MET A 129 9.93 0.42 -7.90
C MET A 129 9.82 1.80 -7.25
N ASP A 130 10.70 2.12 -6.31
CA ASP A 130 10.75 3.43 -5.66
C ASP A 130 11.20 4.53 -6.61
N LEU A 131 12.15 4.24 -7.48
CA LEU A 131 12.50 5.14 -8.58
C LEU A 131 11.29 5.48 -9.46
N LEU A 132 10.51 4.47 -9.84
CA LEU A 132 9.31 4.69 -10.66
C LEU A 132 8.27 5.55 -9.93
N ARG A 133 8.09 5.38 -8.61
CA ARG A 133 7.27 6.27 -7.77
C ARG A 133 7.82 7.68 -7.73
N TYR A 134 9.13 7.81 -7.55
CA TYR A 134 9.83 9.10 -7.53
C TYR A 134 9.66 9.87 -8.84
N LEU A 135 9.91 9.21 -9.98
CA LEU A 135 9.75 9.79 -11.31
C LEU A 135 8.30 10.18 -11.59
N ALA A 136 7.34 9.29 -11.31
CA ALA A 136 5.92 9.53 -11.59
C ALA A 136 5.40 10.82 -10.95
N ARG A 137 5.86 11.16 -9.74
CA ARG A 137 5.48 12.42 -9.06
C ARG A 137 6.02 13.68 -9.74
N ARG A 138 7.13 13.57 -10.48
CA ARG A 138 7.89 14.69 -11.03
C ARG A 138 7.82 14.82 -12.55
N LEU A 139 7.30 13.79 -13.21
CA LEU A 139 7.19 13.72 -14.68
C LEU A 139 6.53 14.91 -15.35
N PRO A 140 5.50 15.60 -14.81
CA PRO A 140 4.92 16.76 -15.47
C PRO A 140 5.90 17.89 -15.81
N ASN A 141 7.06 17.91 -15.15
CA ASN A 141 8.09 18.94 -15.36
C ASN A 141 9.28 18.45 -16.22
N VAL A 142 9.15 17.27 -16.85
CA VAL A 142 10.25 16.60 -17.56
C VAL A 142 9.82 16.25 -18.99
N PRO A 143 10.58 16.57 -20.04
CA PRO A 143 10.22 16.27 -21.42
C PRO A 143 10.47 14.78 -21.75
N ALA A 144 9.82 13.87 -21.04
CA ALA A 144 10.05 12.44 -21.20
C ALA A 144 8.76 11.61 -21.17
N LEU A 145 8.75 10.55 -21.99
CA LEU A 145 7.83 9.43 -21.81
C LEU A 145 8.56 8.30 -21.06
N VAL A 146 8.02 7.93 -19.90
CA VAL A 146 8.41 6.70 -19.20
C VAL A 146 7.45 5.60 -19.63
N LEU A 147 7.95 4.55 -20.27
CA LEU A 147 7.18 3.40 -20.70
C LEU A 147 7.57 2.19 -19.85
N VAL A 148 6.58 1.54 -19.28
CA VAL A 148 6.79 0.41 -18.38
C VAL A 148 5.98 -0.78 -18.87
N THR A 149 6.59 -1.97 -18.94
CA THR A 149 5.85 -3.19 -19.28
C THR A 149 5.77 -4.14 -18.09
N TYR A 150 4.65 -4.86 -17.98
CA TYR A 150 4.48 -5.88 -16.94
C TYR A 150 3.48 -6.96 -17.34
N ARG A 151 3.51 -8.08 -16.59
CA ARG A 151 2.56 -9.17 -16.70
C ARG A 151 1.57 -9.08 -15.54
N ASP A 152 0.29 -9.34 -15.82
CA ASP A 152 -0.76 -9.35 -14.82
C ASP A 152 -1.03 -10.75 -14.26
N ASP A 153 -0.75 -11.80 -15.03
CA ASP A 153 -0.86 -13.20 -14.65
C ASP A 153 0.15 -13.65 -13.57
N GLU A 154 1.28 -12.95 -13.45
CA GLU A 154 2.31 -13.23 -12.44
C GLU A 154 2.17 -12.36 -11.16
N ILE A 155 1.22 -11.41 -11.13
CA ILE A 155 1.05 -10.49 -10.01
C ILE A 155 0.08 -11.05 -8.97
N GLY A 156 0.60 -11.60 -7.87
CA GLY A 156 -0.18 -11.95 -6.69
C GLY A 156 -0.63 -10.71 -5.89
N ARG A 157 -1.62 -10.87 -5.00
CA ARG A 157 -2.13 -9.80 -4.12
C ARG A 157 -1.07 -9.17 -3.20
N THR A 158 -0.01 -9.90 -2.92
CA THR A 158 1.10 -9.49 -2.03
C THR A 158 2.30 -8.95 -2.80
N HIS A 159 2.24 -8.87 -4.12
CA HIS A 159 3.35 -8.42 -4.95
C HIS A 159 3.57 -6.90 -4.81
N GLY A 160 4.82 -6.45 -4.63
CA GLY A 160 5.17 -5.03 -4.47
C GLY A 160 4.67 -4.13 -5.61
N LEU A 161 4.61 -4.68 -6.83
CA LEU A 161 4.06 -4.02 -8.01
C LEU A 161 2.59 -3.63 -7.84
N THR A 162 1.78 -4.40 -7.11
CA THR A 162 0.37 -4.06 -6.84
C THR A 162 0.25 -2.71 -6.12
N ALA A 163 1.12 -2.46 -5.14
CA ALA A 163 1.17 -1.19 -4.43
C ALA A 163 1.66 -0.03 -5.31
N LEU A 164 2.66 -0.28 -6.16
CA LEU A 164 3.12 0.69 -7.15
C LEU A 164 2.00 1.08 -8.11
N LEU A 165 1.34 0.11 -8.75
CA LEU A 165 0.24 0.35 -9.69
C LEU A 165 -0.93 1.10 -9.05
N GLY A 166 -1.22 0.82 -7.77
CA GLY A 166 -2.22 1.56 -6.99
C GLY A 166 -1.85 3.02 -6.80
N THR A 167 -0.57 3.30 -6.52
CA THR A 167 -0.06 4.68 -6.39
C THR A 167 -0.11 5.42 -7.73
N LEU A 168 0.34 4.78 -8.79
CA LEU A 168 0.40 5.36 -10.13
C LEU A 168 -1.00 5.68 -10.69
N ALA A 169 -2.02 4.92 -10.34
CA ALA A 169 -3.40 5.15 -10.78
C ALA A 169 -3.98 6.51 -10.34
N GLY A 170 -3.38 7.16 -9.34
CA GLY A 170 -3.83 8.46 -8.85
C GLY A 170 -3.35 9.65 -9.68
N TYR A 171 -2.46 9.47 -10.65
CA TYR A 171 -1.90 10.55 -11.45
C TYR A 171 -2.58 10.68 -12.82
N PRO A 172 -3.05 11.88 -13.24
CA PRO A 172 -3.74 12.09 -14.51
C PRO A 172 -2.83 11.99 -15.75
N TRP A 173 -1.52 11.97 -15.58
CA TRP A 173 -0.53 11.77 -16.64
C TRP A 173 -0.02 10.34 -16.75
N VAL A 174 -0.67 9.38 -16.08
CA VAL A 174 -0.38 7.95 -16.18
C VAL A 174 -1.46 7.28 -17.03
N TYR A 175 -1.03 6.62 -18.10
CA TYR A 175 -1.89 5.97 -19.09
C TYR A 175 -1.69 4.46 -19.06
N ARG A 176 -2.76 3.70 -19.27
CA ARG A 176 -2.71 2.24 -19.26
C ARG A 176 -3.14 1.70 -20.61
N HIS A 177 -2.35 0.76 -21.12
CA HIS A 177 -2.58 0.07 -22.40
C HIS A 177 -2.58 -1.43 -22.17
N ASP A 178 -3.66 -2.08 -22.53
CA ASP A 178 -3.82 -3.52 -22.43
C ASP A 178 -3.58 -4.14 -23.81
N LEU A 179 -2.67 -5.10 -23.90
CA LEU A 179 -2.44 -5.87 -25.11
C LEU A 179 -3.32 -7.11 -25.10
N ALA A 180 -4.35 -7.11 -25.94
CA ALA A 180 -5.23 -8.25 -26.14
C ALA A 180 -4.56 -9.34 -26.99
N PRO A 181 -4.96 -10.62 -26.87
CA PRO A 181 -4.63 -11.65 -27.83
C PRO A 181 -5.05 -11.27 -29.27
N LEU A 182 -4.37 -11.85 -30.26
CA LEU A 182 -4.70 -11.66 -31.68
C LEU A 182 -6.08 -12.23 -31.98
N SER A 183 -6.79 -11.59 -32.91
CA SER A 183 -8.04 -12.14 -33.44
C SER A 183 -7.80 -13.39 -34.28
N ARG A 184 -8.87 -14.11 -34.61
CA ARG A 184 -8.81 -15.26 -35.53
C ARG A 184 -8.29 -14.87 -36.91
N GLU A 185 -8.69 -13.68 -37.36
CA GLU A 185 -8.27 -13.12 -38.64
C GLU A 185 -6.76 -12.83 -38.67
N ALA A 186 -6.25 -12.26 -37.57
CA ALA A 186 -4.82 -11.99 -37.44
C ALA A 186 -3.99 -13.29 -37.38
N VAL A 187 -4.47 -14.31 -36.66
CA VAL A 187 -3.84 -15.63 -36.60
C VAL A 187 -3.85 -16.30 -37.99
N ALA A 188 -4.97 -16.21 -38.75
CA ALA A 188 -5.04 -16.72 -40.12
C ALA A 188 -4.05 -16.02 -41.06
N ARG A 189 -3.86 -14.68 -40.87
CA ARG A 189 -2.84 -13.94 -41.66
C ARG A 189 -1.42 -14.42 -41.37
N LEU A 190 -1.10 -14.72 -40.08
CA LEU A 190 0.22 -15.28 -39.72
C LEU A 190 0.44 -16.69 -40.30
N ALA A 191 -0.62 -17.46 -40.48
CA ALA A 191 -0.56 -18.81 -41.05
C ALA A 191 -0.55 -18.82 -42.59
N THR A 192 -0.63 -17.66 -43.25
CA THR A 192 -0.66 -17.56 -44.70
C THR A 192 0.58 -18.24 -45.32
N GLY A 193 0.36 -19.15 -46.27
CA GLY A 193 1.42 -19.93 -46.95
C GLY A 193 1.87 -21.20 -46.18
N ARG A 194 1.20 -21.55 -45.10
CA ARG A 194 1.40 -22.79 -44.36
C ARG A 194 0.19 -23.71 -44.49
N THR A 195 0.44 -25.01 -44.52
CA THR A 195 -0.62 -26.04 -44.55
C THR A 195 -1.06 -26.39 -43.12
N VAL A 196 -1.68 -25.42 -42.43
CA VAL A 196 -2.11 -25.58 -41.04
C VAL A 196 -3.58 -25.22 -40.92
N ASP A 197 -4.35 -26.00 -40.17
CA ASP A 197 -5.72 -25.62 -39.78
C ASP A 197 -5.71 -24.39 -38.87
N THR A 198 -6.13 -23.28 -39.43
CA THR A 198 -6.12 -21.97 -38.71
C THR A 198 -7.09 -21.94 -37.53
N GLU A 199 -8.20 -22.67 -37.56
CA GLU A 199 -9.14 -22.76 -36.45
C GLU A 199 -8.56 -23.58 -35.29
N GLN A 200 -7.86 -24.67 -35.60
CA GLN A 200 -7.14 -25.44 -34.61
C GLN A 200 -5.98 -24.64 -34.03
N LEU A 201 -5.22 -23.94 -34.87
CA LEU A 201 -4.14 -23.05 -34.44
C LEU A 201 -4.63 -21.97 -33.47
N TYR A 202 -5.77 -21.32 -33.77
CA TYR A 202 -6.37 -20.33 -32.90
C TYR A 202 -6.82 -20.93 -31.56
N ARG A 203 -7.47 -22.11 -31.59
CA ARG A 203 -7.90 -22.77 -30.32
C ARG A 203 -6.72 -23.13 -29.41
N LEU A 204 -5.62 -23.64 -29.99
CA LEU A 204 -4.42 -24.01 -29.23
C LEU A 204 -3.65 -22.80 -28.69
N SER A 205 -3.60 -21.73 -29.48
CA SER A 205 -2.85 -20.52 -29.12
C SER A 205 -3.67 -19.51 -28.28
N ALA A 206 -5.01 -19.62 -28.29
CA ALA A 206 -5.93 -18.60 -27.77
C ALA A 206 -5.59 -17.19 -28.30
N GLY A 207 -5.02 -17.10 -29.52
CA GLY A 207 -4.58 -15.83 -30.10
C GLY A 207 -3.26 -15.26 -29.53
N ASN A 208 -2.54 -15.99 -28.69
CA ASN A 208 -1.25 -15.52 -28.19
C ASN A 208 -0.19 -15.56 -29.30
N PRO A 209 0.39 -14.41 -29.72
CA PRO A 209 1.30 -14.35 -30.88
C PRO A 209 2.52 -15.24 -30.75
N PHE A 210 3.04 -15.40 -29.54
CA PHE A 210 4.18 -16.28 -29.28
C PHE A 210 3.83 -17.74 -29.54
N ILE A 211 2.69 -18.19 -28.99
CA ILE A 211 2.24 -19.57 -29.17
C ILE A 211 1.96 -19.85 -30.66
N VAL A 212 1.33 -18.90 -31.34
CA VAL A 212 1.13 -18.98 -32.81
C VAL A 212 2.45 -19.16 -33.53
N ALA A 213 3.44 -18.30 -33.22
CA ALA A 213 4.76 -18.36 -33.86
C ALA A 213 5.50 -19.69 -33.56
N GLU A 214 5.39 -20.19 -32.33
CA GLU A 214 6.01 -21.44 -31.89
C GLU A 214 5.40 -22.66 -32.63
N ILE A 215 4.07 -22.73 -32.74
CA ILE A 215 3.39 -23.80 -33.45
C ILE A 215 3.72 -23.76 -34.95
N LEU A 216 3.74 -22.55 -35.53
CA LEU A 216 4.09 -22.39 -36.95
C LEU A 216 5.58 -22.66 -37.25
N ALA A 217 6.47 -22.56 -36.30
CA ALA A 217 7.90 -22.85 -36.44
C ALA A 217 8.25 -24.34 -36.21
N ALA A 218 7.33 -25.12 -35.62
CA ALA A 218 7.56 -26.54 -35.36
C ALA A 218 7.63 -27.33 -36.69
N PRO A 219 8.51 -28.36 -36.82
CA PRO A 219 8.50 -29.24 -38.00
C PRO A 219 7.18 -30.00 -38.07
N ALA A 220 6.66 -30.14 -39.29
CA ALA A 220 5.29 -30.54 -39.60
C ALA A 220 4.82 -31.88 -39.01
N ASP A 221 3.49 -31.89 -38.70
CA ASP A 221 2.57 -32.97 -38.40
C ASP A 221 2.99 -34.06 -37.38
N PRO A 222 2.26 -34.17 -36.25
CA PRO A 222 1.06 -33.41 -35.91
C PRO A 222 1.35 -32.08 -35.22
N ILE A 223 0.39 -31.11 -35.28
CA ILE A 223 0.48 -29.82 -34.58
C ILE A 223 0.65 -30.08 -33.08
N PRO A 224 1.70 -29.51 -32.42
CA PRO A 224 1.90 -29.71 -31.00
C PRO A 224 0.70 -29.21 -30.19
N ALA A 225 0.23 -29.99 -29.22
CA ALA A 225 -0.89 -29.60 -28.37
C ALA A 225 -0.55 -28.52 -27.38
N THR A 226 0.75 -28.34 -27.08
CA THR A 226 1.23 -27.34 -26.08
C THR A 226 2.54 -26.69 -26.56
N VAL A 227 2.83 -25.50 -26.01
CA VAL A 227 4.14 -24.81 -26.17
C VAL A 227 5.29 -25.73 -25.76
N ARG A 228 5.09 -26.52 -24.71
CA ARG A 228 6.10 -27.47 -24.20
C ARG A 228 6.46 -28.53 -25.23
N GLU A 229 5.47 -29.09 -25.91
CA GLU A 229 5.69 -30.06 -26.98
C GLU A 229 6.37 -29.44 -28.20
N ALA A 230 5.99 -28.22 -28.59
CA ALA A 230 6.63 -27.48 -29.66
C ALA A 230 8.12 -27.21 -29.38
N VAL A 231 8.43 -26.77 -28.15
CA VAL A 231 9.80 -26.56 -27.67
C VAL A 231 10.56 -27.90 -27.63
N ALA A 232 9.96 -28.95 -27.06
CA ALA A 232 10.56 -30.28 -26.99
C ALA A 232 10.88 -30.85 -28.39
N GLY A 233 10.00 -30.67 -29.36
CA GLY A 233 10.23 -31.09 -30.77
C GLY A 233 11.45 -30.39 -31.39
N ARG A 234 11.61 -29.08 -31.19
CA ARG A 234 12.79 -28.36 -31.69
C ARG A 234 14.08 -28.75 -30.93
N LEU A 235 13.99 -28.99 -29.62
CA LEU A 235 15.13 -29.44 -28.84
C LEU A 235 15.60 -30.85 -29.22
N ALA A 236 14.68 -31.72 -29.66
CA ALA A 236 15.02 -33.05 -30.10
C ALA A 236 15.84 -33.05 -31.42
N GLY A 237 15.74 -32.00 -32.24
CA GLY A 237 16.51 -31.82 -33.46
C GLY A 237 17.94 -31.28 -33.25
N LEU A 238 18.28 -30.83 -32.06
CA LEU A 238 19.60 -30.28 -31.74
C LEU A 238 20.63 -31.38 -31.49
N SER A 239 21.88 -31.11 -31.89
CA SER A 239 23.03 -31.91 -31.50
C SER A 239 23.22 -31.88 -29.96
N GLY A 240 23.94 -32.85 -29.40
CA GLY A 240 24.24 -32.86 -27.98
C GLY A 240 25.00 -31.62 -27.49
N ALA A 241 25.83 -31.05 -28.33
CA ALA A 241 26.55 -29.80 -28.05
C ALA A 241 25.61 -28.59 -28.03
N ALA A 242 24.75 -28.42 -29.03
CA ALA A 242 23.78 -27.34 -29.09
C ALA A 242 22.75 -27.45 -27.97
N ARG A 243 22.33 -28.66 -27.61
CA ARG A 243 21.48 -28.90 -26.44
C ARG A 243 22.13 -28.45 -25.15
N SER A 244 23.43 -28.74 -24.95
CA SER A 244 24.20 -28.30 -23.79
C SER A 244 24.27 -26.76 -23.72
N VAL A 245 24.46 -26.08 -24.86
CA VAL A 245 24.43 -24.60 -24.91
C VAL A 245 23.07 -24.08 -24.46
N VAL A 246 21.97 -24.62 -24.99
CA VAL A 246 20.60 -24.20 -24.64
C VAL A 246 20.30 -24.47 -23.17
N ASP A 247 20.70 -25.62 -22.63
CA ASP A 247 20.53 -25.97 -21.22
C ASP A 247 21.31 -24.99 -20.29
N VAL A 248 22.55 -24.64 -20.64
CA VAL A 248 23.36 -23.66 -19.91
C VAL A 248 22.72 -22.29 -19.96
N LEU A 249 22.30 -21.83 -21.14
CA LEU A 249 21.62 -20.54 -21.28
C LEU A 249 20.31 -20.48 -20.46
N ALA A 250 19.55 -21.58 -20.40
CA ALA A 250 18.32 -21.63 -19.62
C ALA A 250 18.55 -21.44 -18.11
N VAL A 251 19.67 -21.96 -17.59
CA VAL A 251 20.07 -21.85 -16.18
C VAL A 251 20.71 -20.48 -15.87
N LEU A 252 21.47 -19.92 -16.82
CA LEU A 252 22.09 -18.60 -16.66
C LEU A 252 21.11 -17.43 -16.62
N GLY A 253 19.98 -17.55 -17.32
CA GLY A 253 18.96 -16.50 -17.35
C GLY A 253 18.67 -15.96 -18.74
N THR A 254 18.15 -14.74 -18.81
CA THR A 254 17.59 -14.19 -20.06
C THR A 254 18.65 -13.64 -21.01
N ARG A 255 19.73 -13.06 -20.50
CA ARG A 255 20.76 -12.38 -21.29
C ARG A 255 22.14 -12.83 -20.85
N VAL A 256 22.87 -13.55 -21.67
CA VAL A 256 24.14 -14.17 -21.35
C VAL A 256 25.26 -13.59 -22.21
N PRO A 257 26.31 -13.00 -21.62
CA PRO A 257 27.49 -12.56 -22.35
C PRO A 257 28.23 -13.75 -22.97
N LEU A 258 28.61 -13.63 -24.26
CA LEU A 258 29.36 -14.67 -24.97
C LEU A 258 30.68 -15.07 -24.28
N PRO A 259 31.47 -14.15 -23.69
CA PRO A 259 32.67 -14.52 -22.93
C PRO A 259 32.38 -15.44 -21.74
N LEU A 260 31.24 -15.24 -21.05
CA LEU A 260 30.85 -16.11 -19.94
C LEU A 260 30.47 -17.50 -20.46
N LEU A 261 29.72 -17.59 -21.56
CA LEU A 261 29.37 -18.86 -22.18
C LEU A 261 30.61 -19.64 -22.62
N ALA A 262 31.60 -18.96 -23.23
CA ALA A 262 32.88 -19.55 -23.63
C ALA A 262 33.72 -20.01 -22.42
N GLY A 263 33.59 -19.37 -21.27
CA GLY A 263 34.21 -19.79 -20.03
C GLY A 263 33.60 -21.05 -19.39
N ILE A 264 32.34 -21.37 -19.76
CA ILE A 264 31.59 -22.51 -19.23
C ILE A 264 31.67 -23.73 -20.15
N LEU A 265 31.61 -23.52 -21.44
CA LEU A 265 31.57 -24.57 -22.44
C LEU A 265 32.76 -24.47 -23.42
N PRO A 266 33.40 -25.59 -23.78
CA PRO A 266 34.46 -25.58 -24.76
C PRO A 266 33.91 -25.32 -26.18
N ALA A 267 34.47 -24.31 -26.84
CA ALA A 267 34.15 -23.94 -28.25
C ALA A 267 32.62 -23.93 -28.53
N PRO A 268 31.86 -23.04 -27.91
CA PRO A 268 30.39 -23.07 -28.02
C PRO A 268 29.84 -22.47 -29.33
N GLU A 269 30.70 -21.93 -30.21
CA GLU A 269 30.34 -21.11 -31.35
C GLU A 269 29.45 -21.89 -32.37
N GLU A 270 29.91 -23.06 -32.85
CA GLU A 270 29.15 -23.88 -33.78
C GLU A 270 27.82 -24.38 -33.19
N ALA A 271 27.87 -24.77 -31.92
CA ALA A 271 26.71 -25.23 -31.18
C ALA A 271 25.68 -24.09 -30.93
N LEU A 272 26.18 -22.88 -30.72
CA LEU A 272 25.35 -21.69 -30.60
C LEU A 272 24.70 -21.31 -31.92
N ASP A 273 25.45 -21.37 -33.02
CA ASP A 273 24.93 -21.11 -34.37
C ASP A 273 23.80 -22.10 -34.75
N GLU A 274 23.93 -23.38 -34.38
CA GLU A 274 22.85 -24.35 -34.50
C GLU A 274 21.61 -23.99 -33.72
N ALA A 275 21.78 -23.57 -32.44
CA ALA A 275 20.65 -23.13 -31.59
C ALA A 275 19.99 -21.85 -32.13
N VAL A 276 20.75 -20.93 -32.71
CA VAL A 276 20.26 -19.73 -33.39
C VAL A 276 19.48 -20.10 -34.64
N ALA A 277 20.02 -21.03 -35.48
CA ALA A 277 19.36 -21.50 -36.69
C ALA A 277 18.03 -22.19 -36.39
N CYS A 278 17.94 -22.97 -35.31
CA CYS A 278 16.70 -23.53 -34.78
C CYS A 278 15.70 -22.51 -34.26
N GLY A 279 16.08 -21.25 -34.10
CA GLY A 279 15.20 -20.17 -33.65
C GLY A 279 14.85 -20.19 -32.16
N ILE A 280 15.61 -20.92 -31.34
CA ILE A 280 15.42 -20.99 -29.88
C ILE A 280 16.06 -19.79 -29.19
N VAL A 281 17.27 -19.43 -29.63
CA VAL A 281 18.02 -18.29 -29.12
C VAL A 281 18.32 -17.29 -30.22
N ARG A 282 18.75 -16.10 -29.84
CA ARG A 282 19.27 -15.06 -30.75
C ARG A 282 20.52 -14.43 -30.16
N THR A 283 21.39 -13.94 -31.02
CA THR A 283 22.60 -13.23 -30.59
C THR A 283 22.56 -11.78 -31.07
N HIS A 284 22.86 -10.86 -30.19
CA HIS A 284 22.99 -9.43 -30.47
C HIS A 284 24.33 -8.93 -29.94
N GLY A 285 25.26 -8.64 -30.84
CA GLY A 285 26.63 -8.24 -30.46
C GLY A 285 27.32 -9.32 -29.64
N GLN A 286 27.65 -9.03 -28.40
CA GLN A 286 28.33 -9.94 -27.47
C GLN A 286 27.39 -10.65 -26.48
N VAL A 287 26.07 -10.61 -26.71
CA VAL A 287 25.07 -11.19 -25.81
C VAL A 287 24.20 -12.18 -26.55
N THR A 288 23.95 -13.32 -25.92
CA THR A 288 23.00 -14.35 -26.37
C THR A 288 21.82 -14.38 -25.43
N GLU A 289 20.61 -14.51 -25.98
CA GLU A 289 19.37 -14.57 -25.19
C GLU A 289 18.36 -15.53 -25.83
N PHE A 290 17.45 -16.06 -25.03
CA PHE A 290 16.29 -16.75 -25.57
C PHE A 290 15.42 -15.78 -26.35
N ARG A 291 14.81 -16.24 -27.45
CA ARG A 291 13.84 -15.42 -28.20
C ARG A 291 12.64 -15.05 -27.35
N HIS A 292 12.24 -15.98 -26.49
CA HIS A 292 11.05 -15.81 -25.61
C HIS A 292 11.30 -16.47 -24.27
N GLU A 293 10.91 -15.79 -23.21
CA GLU A 293 11.06 -16.27 -21.82
C GLU A 293 10.31 -17.60 -21.60
N LEU A 294 9.12 -17.76 -22.17
CA LEU A 294 8.38 -19.04 -22.08
C LEU A 294 9.16 -20.22 -22.66
N THR A 295 9.95 -20.00 -23.71
CA THR A 295 10.87 -21.04 -24.26
C THR A 295 11.97 -21.35 -23.24
N ARG A 296 12.59 -20.34 -22.62
CA ARG A 296 13.59 -20.53 -21.56
C ARG A 296 13.04 -21.35 -20.41
N LEU A 297 11.85 -20.97 -19.89
CA LEU A 297 11.20 -21.68 -18.78
C LEU A 297 10.88 -23.14 -19.14
N ALA A 298 10.37 -23.40 -20.35
CA ALA A 298 10.11 -24.76 -20.81
C ALA A 298 11.40 -25.60 -20.92
N VAL A 299 12.51 -25.00 -21.38
CA VAL A 299 13.82 -25.65 -21.39
C VAL A 299 14.31 -25.92 -19.98
N LEU A 300 14.28 -24.92 -19.10
CA LEU A 300 14.76 -25.02 -17.73
C LEU A 300 14.01 -26.12 -16.93
N GLU A 301 12.70 -26.24 -17.15
CA GLU A 301 11.89 -27.30 -16.53
C GLU A 301 12.31 -28.70 -17.06
N ALA A 302 12.67 -28.79 -18.34
CA ALA A 302 13.13 -30.05 -18.94
C ALA A 302 14.56 -30.42 -18.54
N VAL A 303 15.40 -29.48 -18.03
CA VAL A 303 16.78 -29.79 -17.60
C VAL A 303 16.74 -30.64 -16.32
N PRO A 304 17.35 -31.84 -16.29
CA PRO A 304 17.41 -32.69 -15.12
C PRO A 304 18.09 -32.01 -13.94
N ALA A 305 17.65 -32.28 -12.71
CA ALA A 305 18.19 -31.67 -11.51
C ALA A 305 19.73 -31.82 -11.38
N ALA A 306 20.27 -33.00 -11.71
CA ALA A 306 21.72 -33.23 -11.71
C ALA A 306 22.47 -32.37 -12.75
N SER A 307 21.87 -32.13 -13.90
CA SER A 307 22.41 -31.24 -14.92
C SER A 307 22.36 -29.78 -14.48
N ARG A 308 21.26 -29.33 -13.87
CA ARG A 308 21.16 -27.98 -13.27
C ARG A 308 22.26 -27.75 -12.24
N LEU A 309 22.42 -28.68 -11.31
CA LEU A 309 23.47 -28.62 -10.28
C LEU A 309 24.87 -28.49 -10.91
N ARG A 310 25.15 -29.29 -11.96
CA ARG A 310 26.42 -29.22 -12.66
C ARG A 310 26.63 -27.88 -13.35
N VAL A 311 25.60 -27.36 -14.02
CA VAL A 311 25.66 -26.06 -14.70
C VAL A 311 25.91 -24.94 -13.69
N HIS A 312 25.18 -24.90 -12.57
CA HIS A 312 25.42 -23.89 -11.52
C HIS A 312 26.86 -23.92 -11.03
N ARG A 313 27.46 -25.11 -10.83
CA ARG A 313 28.89 -25.24 -10.43
C ARG A 313 29.83 -24.71 -11.49
N GLN A 314 29.60 -25.01 -12.76
CA GLN A 314 30.41 -24.50 -13.87
C GLN A 314 30.31 -22.97 -13.99
N VAL A 315 29.10 -22.41 -13.89
CA VAL A 315 28.91 -20.96 -13.91
C VAL A 315 29.59 -20.29 -12.76
N LEU A 316 29.42 -20.82 -11.54
CA LEU A 316 30.11 -20.30 -10.36
C LEU A 316 31.61 -20.30 -10.50
N ALA A 317 32.17 -21.38 -11.03
CA ALA A 317 33.63 -21.48 -11.28
C ALA A 317 34.08 -20.47 -12.35
N ALA A 318 33.32 -20.32 -13.45
CA ALA A 318 33.67 -19.37 -14.51
C ALA A 318 33.60 -17.90 -14.00
N MET A 319 32.58 -17.53 -13.25
CA MET A 319 32.43 -16.18 -12.69
C MET A 319 33.54 -15.87 -11.65
N ARG A 320 34.02 -16.88 -10.94
CA ARG A 320 35.13 -16.73 -9.95
C ARG A 320 36.52 -16.68 -10.56
N SER A 321 36.68 -17.02 -11.82
CA SER A 321 37.99 -17.02 -12.50
C SER A 321 38.54 -15.63 -12.84
N GLY A 322 37.66 -14.60 -12.77
CA GLY A 322 38.00 -13.20 -12.96
C GLY A 322 37.75 -12.33 -11.70
N PRO A 323 37.94 -11.01 -11.82
CA PRO A 323 37.60 -10.10 -10.75
C PRO A 323 36.05 -10.09 -10.59
N VAL A 324 35.60 -10.34 -9.38
CA VAL A 324 34.15 -10.33 -9.06
C VAL A 324 33.68 -8.88 -9.00
N ALA A 325 32.78 -8.50 -9.90
CA ALA A 325 32.15 -7.20 -9.85
C ALA A 325 31.04 -7.20 -8.76
N ALA A 326 30.86 -6.06 -8.12
CA ALA A 326 29.86 -5.95 -7.05
C ALA A 326 28.43 -6.19 -7.55
N GLU A 327 28.13 -5.89 -8.81
CA GLU A 327 26.86 -6.14 -9.49
C GLU A 327 26.55 -7.63 -9.69
N ASP A 328 27.58 -8.48 -9.68
CA ASP A 328 27.44 -9.92 -9.87
C ASP A 328 27.18 -10.69 -8.57
N LEU A 329 27.31 -10.04 -7.41
CA LEU A 329 27.12 -10.68 -6.11
C LEU A 329 25.78 -11.40 -5.95
N PRO A 330 24.61 -10.83 -6.34
CA PRO A 330 23.33 -11.54 -6.27
C PRO A 330 23.30 -12.77 -7.15
N LEU A 331 23.86 -12.68 -8.36
CA LEU A 331 23.94 -13.80 -9.31
C LEU A 331 24.88 -14.90 -8.81
N LEU A 332 26.04 -14.53 -8.28
CA LEU A 332 26.98 -15.47 -7.63
C LEU A 332 26.33 -16.18 -6.44
N ALA A 333 25.57 -15.45 -5.61
CA ALA A 333 24.86 -16.05 -4.48
C ALA A 333 23.78 -17.03 -4.95
N ASP A 334 23.08 -16.72 -6.05
CA ASP A 334 22.08 -17.60 -6.65
C ASP A 334 22.69 -18.87 -7.22
N HIS A 335 23.79 -18.74 -7.98
CA HIS A 335 24.51 -19.90 -8.50
C HIS A 335 25.21 -20.71 -7.42
N ALA A 336 25.69 -20.10 -6.35
CA ALA A 336 26.26 -20.81 -5.20
C ALA A 336 25.19 -21.68 -4.50
N ASP A 337 23.99 -21.14 -4.34
CA ASP A 337 22.84 -21.86 -3.77
C ASP A 337 22.42 -23.02 -4.69
N GLY A 338 22.25 -22.74 -5.99
CA GLY A 338 21.93 -23.74 -7.00
C GLY A 338 23.02 -24.83 -7.18
N ALA A 339 24.29 -24.50 -6.92
CA ALA A 339 25.40 -25.42 -6.90
C ALA A 339 25.47 -26.29 -5.63
N GLY A 340 24.69 -25.95 -4.60
CA GLY A 340 24.77 -26.58 -3.29
C GLY A 340 26.14 -26.33 -2.62
N ASP A 341 26.72 -25.13 -2.79
CA ASP A 341 28.00 -24.72 -2.19
C ASP A 341 27.77 -23.74 -1.02
N PRO A 342 27.67 -24.25 0.22
CA PRO A 342 27.42 -23.40 1.38
C PRO A 342 28.55 -22.39 1.66
N ALA A 343 29.78 -22.70 1.32
CA ALA A 343 30.89 -21.78 1.55
C ALA A 343 30.77 -20.55 0.64
N ALA A 344 30.47 -20.78 -0.63
CA ALA A 344 30.19 -19.70 -1.59
C ALA A 344 28.92 -18.91 -1.25
N VAL A 345 27.86 -19.56 -0.77
CA VAL A 345 26.65 -18.84 -0.29
C VAL A 345 27.01 -17.91 0.85
N LEU A 346 27.76 -18.40 1.85
CA LEU A 346 28.19 -17.61 3.01
C LEU A 346 29.19 -16.50 2.66
N GLU A 347 29.82 -16.57 1.49
CA GLU A 347 30.72 -15.53 0.96
C GLU A 347 29.90 -14.44 0.23
N TYR A 348 29.02 -14.84 -0.73
CA TYR A 348 28.40 -13.90 -1.66
C TYR A 348 27.06 -13.37 -1.17
N ALA A 349 26.22 -14.17 -0.53
CA ALA A 349 24.87 -13.74 -0.13
C ALA A 349 24.90 -12.60 0.90
N PRO A 350 25.75 -12.61 1.95
CA PRO A 350 25.85 -11.48 2.87
C PRO A 350 26.36 -10.20 2.18
N ALA A 351 27.33 -10.33 1.27
CA ALA A 351 27.85 -9.20 0.53
C ALA A 351 26.79 -8.59 -0.40
N ALA A 352 26.00 -9.44 -1.07
CA ALA A 352 24.84 -9.01 -1.86
C ALA A 352 23.79 -8.33 -0.99
N ALA A 353 23.53 -8.84 0.22
CA ALA A 353 22.57 -8.27 1.17
C ALA A 353 22.99 -6.87 1.63
N VAL A 354 24.24 -6.70 2.05
CA VAL A 354 24.78 -5.39 2.45
C VAL A 354 24.63 -4.37 1.33
N ARG A 355 24.93 -4.78 0.11
CA ARG A 355 24.79 -3.91 -1.06
C ARG A 355 23.32 -3.57 -1.34
N ALA A 356 22.45 -4.55 -1.33
CA ALA A 356 21.01 -4.33 -1.54
C ALA A 356 20.46 -3.34 -0.49
N ALA A 357 20.83 -3.51 0.78
CA ALA A 357 20.44 -2.60 1.85
C ALA A 357 20.95 -1.17 1.63
N ALA A 358 22.20 -1.01 1.19
CA ALA A 358 22.79 0.30 0.89
C ALA A 358 22.06 1.02 -0.27
N LEU A 359 21.44 0.27 -1.17
CA LEU A 359 20.65 0.78 -2.30
C LEU A 359 19.15 0.94 -1.98
N GLY A 360 18.73 0.68 -0.73
CA GLY A 360 17.32 0.75 -0.32
C GLY A 360 16.47 -0.45 -0.76
N ALA A 361 17.08 -1.48 -1.36
CA ALA A 361 16.41 -2.72 -1.74
C ALA A 361 16.36 -3.69 -0.54
N HIS A 362 15.57 -3.31 0.48
CA HIS A 362 15.60 -3.99 1.77
C HIS A 362 14.98 -5.39 1.72
N ARG A 363 13.99 -5.61 0.86
CA ARG A 363 13.40 -6.93 0.66
C ARG A 363 14.37 -7.92 0.05
N GLU A 364 15.14 -7.47 -0.94
CA GLU A 364 16.20 -8.24 -1.57
C GLU A 364 17.33 -8.52 -0.57
N ALA A 365 17.69 -7.53 0.26
CA ALA A 365 18.66 -7.70 1.34
C ALA A 365 18.20 -8.78 2.34
N ALA A 366 16.94 -8.74 2.78
CA ALA A 366 16.38 -9.76 3.65
C ALA A 366 16.43 -11.15 3.00
N GLY A 367 16.07 -11.28 1.72
CA GLY A 367 16.15 -12.54 0.98
C GLY A 367 17.57 -13.10 0.89
N GLN A 368 18.56 -12.24 0.67
CA GLN A 368 19.97 -12.67 0.64
C GLN A 368 20.49 -13.07 2.03
N TYR A 369 20.16 -12.33 3.08
CA TYR A 369 20.47 -12.75 4.45
C TYR A 369 19.79 -14.07 4.82
N ALA A 370 18.50 -14.24 4.48
CA ALA A 370 17.79 -15.49 4.73
C ALA A 370 18.44 -16.68 4.01
N ARG A 371 18.95 -16.46 2.77
CA ARG A 371 19.74 -17.46 2.03
C ARG A 371 21.01 -17.87 2.80
N ALA A 372 21.76 -16.91 3.31
CA ALA A 372 22.96 -17.18 4.11
C ALA A 372 22.63 -17.88 5.44
N LEU A 373 21.56 -17.48 6.11
CA LEU A 373 21.13 -18.04 7.39
C LEU A 373 20.79 -19.53 7.32
N ARG A 374 20.41 -20.08 6.16
CA ARG A 374 20.23 -21.53 5.99
C ARG A 374 21.47 -22.36 6.28
N TYR A 375 22.64 -21.73 6.23
CA TYR A 375 23.94 -22.37 6.44
C TYR A 375 24.71 -21.78 7.63
N ALA A 376 24.06 -20.96 8.45
CA ALA A 376 24.73 -20.20 9.52
C ALA A 376 25.28 -21.08 10.66
N ASP A 377 24.75 -22.30 10.83
CA ASP A 377 25.28 -23.28 11.80
C ASP A 377 26.73 -23.67 11.54
N ARG A 378 27.25 -23.36 10.36
CA ARG A 378 28.67 -23.59 9.98
C ARG A 378 29.58 -22.44 10.36
N LEU A 379 29.02 -21.33 10.84
CA LEU A 379 29.75 -20.12 11.18
C LEU A 379 30.07 -20.05 12.69
N PRO A 380 31.14 -19.33 13.08
CA PRO A 380 31.27 -18.89 14.45
C PRO A 380 30.06 -18.07 14.91
N PRO A 381 29.67 -18.16 16.20
CA PRO A 381 28.48 -17.48 16.70
C PRO A 381 28.44 -15.99 16.40
N GLU A 382 29.58 -15.31 16.43
CA GLU A 382 29.66 -13.86 16.15
C GLU A 382 29.26 -13.52 14.71
N ARG A 383 29.66 -14.33 13.75
CA ARG A 383 29.28 -14.17 12.34
C ARG A 383 27.84 -14.55 12.10
N HIS A 384 27.34 -15.59 12.77
CA HIS A 384 25.93 -15.95 12.73
C HIS A 384 25.07 -14.78 13.24
N ILE A 385 25.43 -14.17 14.37
CA ILE A 385 24.76 -13.00 14.93
C ILE A 385 24.77 -11.84 13.94
N SER A 386 25.89 -11.53 13.30
CA SER A 386 25.96 -10.45 12.32
C SER A 386 25.00 -10.65 11.14
N LEU A 387 24.81 -11.90 10.69
CA LEU A 387 23.81 -12.22 9.66
C LEU A 387 22.39 -12.01 10.17
N LEU A 388 22.09 -12.43 11.41
CA LEU A 388 20.78 -12.23 12.03
C LEU A 388 20.46 -10.74 12.22
N GLU A 389 21.42 -9.94 12.68
CA GLU A 389 21.30 -8.48 12.82
C GLU A 389 21.03 -7.81 11.48
N GLY A 390 21.77 -8.16 10.44
CA GLY A 390 21.53 -7.66 9.09
C GLY A 390 20.15 -8.06 8.55
N HIS A 391 19.76 -9.31 8.78
CA HIS A 391 18.45 -9.81 8.37
C HIS A 391 17.31 -9.07 9.05
N PHE A 392 17.35 -8.94 10.37
CA PHE A 392 16.27 -8.27 11.07
C PHE A 392 16.18 -6.78 10.71
N GLN A 393 17.28 -6.08 10.48
CA GLN A 393 17.26 -4.69 10.00
C GLN A 393 16.63 -4.57 8.61
N ALA A 394 16.98 -5.48 7.69
CA ALA A 394 16.38 -5.52 6.37
C ALA A 394 14.87 -5.83 6.42
N CYS A 395 14.46 -6.76 7.30
CA CYS A 395 13.06 -7.09 7.55
C CYS A 395 12.26 -5.89 8.11
N LEU A 396 12.88 -5.06 8.96
CA LEU A 396 12.27 -3.83 9.46
C LEU A 396 11.84 -2.91 8.32
N LEU A 397 12.77 -2.62 7.48
CA LEU A 397 12.59 -1.64 6.42
C LEU A 397 11.70 -2.16 5.28
N SER A 398 11.58 -3.50 5.15
CA SER A 398 10.69 -4.16 4.18
C SER A 398 9.36 -4.66 4.75
N SER A 399 9.03 -4.32 6.01
CA SER A 399 7.76 -4.70 6.69
C SER A 399 7.56 -6.22 6.85
N GLN A 400 8.63 -6.98 7.01
CA GLN A 400 8.63 -8.43 7.27
C GLN A 400 8.80 -8.67 8.78
N LEU A 401 7.77 -8.30 9.59
CA LEU A 401 7.89 -8.21 11.05
C LEU A 401 8.19 -9.57 11.71
N ASP A 402 7.50 -10.64 11.29
CA ASP A 402 7.62 -11.95 11.93
C ASP A 402 9.00 -12.57 11.72
N GLU A 403 9.54 -12.48 10.51
CA GLU A 403 10.89 -12.95 10.17
C GLU A 403 11.95 -12.15 10.94
N GLY A 404 11.79 -10.83 11.01
CA GLY A 404 12.69 -9.97 11.77
C GLY A 404 12.66 -10.29 13.27
N ILE A 405 11.50 -10.47 13.88
CA ILE A 405 11.33 -10.86 15.28
C ILE A 405 12.00 -12.22 15.54
N ALA A 406 11.83 -13.20 14.65
CA ALA A 406 12.44 -14.51 14.79
C ALA A 406 13.98 -14.43 14.78
N SER A 407 14.56 -13.67 13.86
CA SER A 407 16.02 -13.46 13.78
C SER A 407 16.56 -12.72 15.00
N CYS A 408 15.87 -11.67 15.45
CA CYS A 408 16.28 -10.92 16.65
C CYS A 408 16.27 -11.81 17.91
N ARG A 409 15.24 -12.66 18.09
CA ARG A 409 15.23 -13.63 19.20
C ARG A 409 16.40 -14.62 19.16
N THR A 410 16.74 -15.10 17.96
CA THR A 410 17.88 -16.01 17.80
C THR A 410 19.17 -15.29 18.16
N ALA A 411 19.35 -14.03 17.72
CA ALA A 411 20.51 -13.21 18.07
C ALA A 411 20.62 -13.00 19.59
N VAL A 412 19.54 -12.64 20.28
CA VAL A 412 19.51 -12.53 21.75
C VAL A 412 19.95 -13.83 22.42
N GLY A 413 19.47 -14.99 21.94
CA GLY A 413 19.85 -16.30 22.50
C GLY A 413 21.33 -16.58 22.34
N LEU A 414 21.92 -16.27 21.18
CA LEU A 414 23.36 -16.44 20.93
C LEU A 414 24.21 -15.47 21.76
N ARG A 415 23.82 -14.17 21.84
CA ARG A 415 24.50 -13.18 22.69
C ARG A 415 24.49 -13.59 24.15
N ARG A 416 23.37 -14.11 24.65
CA ARG A 416 23.26 -14.64 26.01
C ARG A 416 24.20 -15.81 26.25
N ALA A 417 24.31 -16.74 25.29
CA ALA A 417 25.21 -17.89 25.39
C ALA A 417 26.69 -17.47 25.38
N LEU A 418 27.04 -16.40 24.69
CA LEU A 418 28.40 -15.84 24.66
C LEU A 418 28.71 -14.97 25.87
N GLY A 419 27.76 -14.63 26.72
CA GLY A 419 27.94 -13.71 27.83
C GLY A 419 28.08 -12.23 27.43
N ASP A 420 27.74 -11.86 26.18
CA ASP A 420 27.79 -10.49 25.67
C ASP A 420 26.58 -9.69 26.14
N ARG A 421 26.62 -9.33 27.43
CA ARG A 421 25.48 -8.69 28.12
C ARG A 421 25.08 -7.32 27.52
N LEU A 422 26.08 -6.57 27.02
CA LEU A 422 25.79 -5.25 26.46
C LEU A 422 24.96 -5.36 25.18
N ARG A 423 25.39 -6.21 24.27
CA ARG A 423 24.67 -6.44 23.01
C ARG A 423 23.38 -7.23 23.22
N GLU A 424 23.32 -8.17 24.16
CA GLU A 424 22.08 -8.83 24.57
C GLU A 424 21.01 -7.80 24.96
N GLY A 425 21.40 -6.81 25.77
CA GLY A 425 20.49 -5.75 26.22
C GLY A 425 20.01 -4.85 25.06
N ASP A 426 20.89 -4.52 24.13
CA ASP A 426 20.49 -3.72 22.94
C ASP A 426 19.60 -4.52 21.96
N ASP A 427 19.90 -5.79 21.72
CA ASP A 427 19.05 -6.68 20.92
C ASP A 427 17.65 -6.88 21.56
N LEU A 428 17.57 -7.03 22.88
CA LEU A 428 16.30 -7.08 23.61
C LEU A 428 15.50 -5.78 23.45
N ARG A 429 16.14 -4.63 23.48
CA ARG A 429 15.53 -3.33 23.23
C ARG A 429 14.95 -3.26 21.81
N TRP A 430 15.72 -3.68 20.82
CA TRP A 430 15.26 -3.76 19.44
C TRP A 430 14.06 -4.70 19.33
N LEU A 431 14.14 -5.90 19.87
CA LEU A 431 13.05 -6.88 19.88
C LEU A 431 11.78 -6.29 20.50
N SER A 432 11.93 -5.60 21.63
CA SER A 432 10.82 -4.91 22.29
C SER A 432 10.15 -3.87 21.37
N GLY A 433 10.94 -3.04 20.68
CA GLY A 433 10.44 -2.04 19.73
C GLY A 433 9.67 -2.64 18.55
N TRP A 434 10.02 -3.87 18.13
CA TRP A 434 9.36 -4.56 17.00
C TRP A 434 8.07 -5.28 17.40
N LEU A 435 8.04 -5.81 18.60
CA LEU A 435 6.87 -6.50 19.12
C LEU A 435 5.66 -5.59 19.21
N TRP A 436 5.86 -4.28 19.43
CA TRP A 436 4.76 -3.33 19.47
C TRP A 436 3.98 -3.21 18.16
N PRO A 437 4.58 -2.86 17.00
CA PRO A 437 3.85 -2.76 15.73
C PRO A 437 3.31 -4.13 15.27
N ALA A 438 3.87 -5.24 15.77
CA ALA A 438 3.34 -6.59 15.55
C ALA A 438 2.08 -6.90 16.39
N GLY A 439 1.59 -5.94 17.20
CA GLY A 439 0.41 -6.12 18.05
C GLY A 439 0.65 -6.91 19.35
N ARG A 440 1.91 -7.13 19.73
CA ARG A 440 2.34 -7.94 20.88
C ARG A 440 2.80 -7.04 22.04
N ALA A 441 1.90 -6.18 22.52
CA ALA A 441 2.22 -5.13 23.49
C ALA A 441 2.72 -5.65 24.84
N ALA A 442 2.12 -6.72 25.37
CA ALA A 442 2.53 -7.36 26.61
C ALA A 442 3.97 -7.87 26.56
N GLU A 443 4.31 -8.58 25.49
CA GLU A 443 5.64 -9.12 25.26
C GLU A 443 6.66 -8.00 25.01
N ALA A 444 6.28 -6.97 24.23
CA ALA A 444 7.11 -5.78 24.01
C ALA A 444 7.53 -5.15 25.35
N ARG A 445 6.56 -4.95 26.24
CA ARG A 445 6.80 -4.38 27.57
C ARG A 445 7.72 -5.25 28.42
N GLN A 446 7.45 -6.55 28.49
CA GLN A 446 8.27 -7.50 29.25
C GLN A 446 9.71 -7.52 28.75
N THR A 447 9.90 -7.59 27.42
CA THR A 447 11.21 -7.60 26.77
C THR A 447 11.97 -6.30 27.00
N GLY A 448 11.29 -5.14 26.92
CA GLY A 448 11.88 -3.82 27.21
C GLY A 448 12.37 -3.68 28.64
N LEU A 449 11.60 -4.17 29.61
CA LEU A 449 12.00 -4.19 31.02
C LEU A 449 13.17 -5.19 31.25
N GLU A 450 13.24 -6.29 30.51
CA GLU A 450 14.37 -7.21 30.53
C GLU A 450 15.64 -6.55 30.00
N ALA A 451 15.53 -5.80 28.89
CA ALA A 451 16.64 -5.01 28.35
C ALA A 451 17.22 -4.04 29.39
N VAL A 452 16.36 -3.28 30.05
CA VAL A 452 16.74 -2.35 31.11
C VAL A 452 17.47 -3.10 32.24
N ARG A 453 16.93 -4.21 32.75
CA ARG A 453 17.55 -5.00 33.83
C ARG A 453 18.93 -5.56 33.46
N VAL A 454 19.11 -5.97 32.20
CA VAL A 454 20.39 -6.44 31.70
C VAL A 454 21.41 -5.31 31.67
N LEU A 455 21.01 -4.14 31.19
CA LEU A 455 21.90 -2.98 30.98
C LEU A 455 22.16 -2.18 32.26
N GLU A 456 21.22 -2.12 33.23
CA GLU A 456 21.44 -1.51 34.56
C GLU A 456 22.56 -2.23 35.36
N GLY A 457 22.83 -3.51 35.06
CA GLY A 457 23.91 -4.26 35.63
C GLY A 457 25.31 -3.96 35.07
N LEU A 458 25.39 -3.04 34.08
CA LEU A 458 26.64 -2.67 33.40
C LEU A 458 26.99 -1.18 33.64
N ALA A 459 28.14 -0.77 33.13
CA ALA A 459 28.49 0.64 33.14
C ALA A 459 27.47 1.46 32.33
N PRO A 460 26.99 2.62 32.81
CA PRO A 460 26.04 3.45 32.09
C PRO A 460 26.57 3.87 30.72
N GLY A 461 25.77 3.70 29.69
CA GLY A 461 26.11 4.02 28.31
C GLY A 461 24.88 4.35 27.45
N GLY A 462 25.09 4.59 26.17
CA GLY A 462 24.04 4.93 25.23
C GLY A 462 22.99 3.81 25.07
N GLU A 463 23.38 2.55 25.21
CA GLU A 463 22.48 1.40 25.16
C GLU A 463 21.43 1.46 26.28
N LEU A 464 21.88 1.78 27.52
CA LEU A 464 20.97 1.95 28.65
C LEU A 464 20.04 3.16 28.46
N ALA A 465 20.57 4.28 27.93
CA ALA A 465 19.75 5.45 27.62
C ALA A 465 18.62 5.12 26.63
N ARG A 466 18.94 4.40 25.57
CA ARG A 466 17.96 3.92 24.56
C ARG A 466 16.97 2.90 25.13
N ALA A 467 17.41 2.03 26.04
CA ALA A 467 16.52 1.08 26.71
C ALA A 467 15.50 1.79 27.62
N TYR A 468 15.92 2.80 28.39
CA TYR A 468 15.00 3.64 29.15
C TYR A 468 14.00 4.39 28.24
N LEU A 469 14.50 4.94 27.14
CA LEU A 469 13.64 5.59 26.14
C LEU A 469 12.60 4.61 25.59
N ASN A 470 13.00 3.38 25.21
CA ASN A 470 12.06 2.38 24.72
C ASN A 470 10.95 2.06 25.74
N VAL A 471 11.30 1.89 27.01
CA VAL A 471 10.29 1.67 28.06
C VAL A 471 9.41 2.92 28.27
N CYS A 472 9.97 4.12 28.17
CA CYS A 472 9.23 5.38 28.21
C CYS A 472 8.19 5.45 27.07
N GLN A 473 8.58 5.10 25.86
CA GLN A 473 7.70 5.04 24.68
C GLN A 473 6.56 4.03 24.89
N LEU A 474 6.88 2.82 25.30
CA LEU A 474 5.89 1.77 25.56
C LEU A 474 4.92 2.16 26.67
N ALA A 475 5.41 2.77 27.77
CA ALA A 475 4.57 3.27 28.84
C ALA A 475 3.64 4.41 28.37
N CYS A 476 4.12 5.27 27.47
CA CYS A 476 3.30 6.31 26.84
C CYS A 476 2.21 5.68 25.95
N TYR A 477 2.55 4.71 25.13
CA TYR A 477 1.60 3.99 24.23
C TYR A 477 0.60 3.15 25.01
N ALA A 478 1.02 2.54 26.11
CA ALA A 478 0.17 1.78 27.02
C ALA A 478 -0.62 2.65 28.01
N HIS A 479 -0.45 3.98 27.97
CA HIS A 479 -1.11 4.94 28.87
C HIS A 479 -0.97 4.59 30.37
N GLU A 480 0.25 4.23 30.79
CA GLU A 480 0.55 3.86 32.18
C GLU A 480 0.49 5.04 33.15
N GLY A 481 0.13 6.23 32.67
CA GLY A 481 0.01 7.46 33.43
C GLY A 481 1.26 8.36 33.37
N VAL A 482 1.05 9.65 33.58
CA VAL A 482 2.10 10.68 33.44
C VAL A 482 3.30 10.39 34.33
N ALA A 483 3.08 9.95 35.58
CA ALA A 483 4.17 9.69 36.52
C ALA A 483 5.13 8.59 36.09
N VAL A 484 4.62 7.50 35.50
CA VAL A 484 5.43 6.40 35.02
C VAL A 484 6.25 6.82 33.79
N VAL A 485 5.59 7.49 32.84
CA VAL A 485 6.26 8.01 31.65
C VAL A 485 7.34 9.03 32.03
N ALA A 486 7.04 9.96 32.94
CA ALA A 486 7.98 10.96 33.41
C ALA A 486 9.22 10.34 34.08
N ALA A 487 9.02 9.32 34.93
CA ALA A 487 10.13 8.65 35.62
C ALA A 487 11.10 7.96 34.61
N TYR A 488 10.58 7.30 33.56
CA TYR A 488 11.46 6.73 32.53
C TYR A 488 12.04 7.79 31.62
N ALA A 489 11.31 8.87 31.34
CA ALA A 489 11.82 10.00 30.56
C ALA A 489 13.00 10.68 31.28
N GLU A 490 12.90 10.92 32.58
CA GLU A 490 13.99 11.49 33.42
C GLU A 490 15.23 10.59 33.38
N LYS A 491 15.06 9.27 33.56
CA LYS A 491 16.17 8.30 33.44
C LYS A 491 16.81 8.32 32.05
N ALA A 492 15.96 8.34 30.98
CA ALA A 492 16.44 8.39 29.62
C ALA A 492 17.20 9.69 29.30
N ILE A 493 16.69 10.84 29.78
CA ILE A 493 17.33 12.14 29.62
C ILE A 493 18.68 12.16 30.33
N ALA A 494 18.74 11.77 31.62
CA ALA A 494 19.97 11.76 32.36
C ALA A 494 21.05 10.84 31.74
N ALA A 495 20.66 9.64 31.31
CA ALA A 495 21.57 8.71 30.63
C ALA A 495 21.96 9.20 29.23
N GLY A 496 21.03 9.83 28.50
CA GLY A 496 21.28 10.42 27.18
C GLY A 496 22.22 11.61 27.21
N GLU A 497 22.05 12.50 28.18
CA GLU A 497 22.99 13.62 28.45
C GLU A 497 24.38 13.10 28.82
N GLY A 498 24.46 12.07 29.68
CA GLY A 498 25.71 11.45 30.10
C GLY A 498 26.46 10.73 28.97
N SER A 499 25.72 10.18 27.98
CA SER A 499 26.31 9.50 26.81
C SER A 499 26.45 10.40 25.57
N GLY A 500 25.96 11.63 25.61
CA GLY A 500 25.93 12.56 24.46
C GLY A 500 24.90 12.20 23.38
N ASP A 501 23.91 11.34 23.69
CA ASP A 501 22.84 10.94 22.75
C ASP A 501 21.68 11.95 22.79
N ALA A 502 21.81 13.03 22.01
CA ALA A 502 20.80 14.07 21.92
C ALA A 502 19.46 13.57 21.37
N GLY A 503 19.46 12.50 20.57
CA GLY A 503 18.24 11.88 20.04
C GLY A 503 17.38 11.31 21.14
N VAL A 504 17.97 10.57 22.07
CA VAL A 504 17.30 10.04 23.25
C VAL A 504 16.66 11.17 24.08
N VAL A 505 17.40 12.26 24.30
CA VAL A 505 16.90 13.40 25.10
C VAL A 505 15.66 14.04 24.47
N VAL A 506 15.72 14.31 23.16
CA VAL A 506 14.60 14.92 22.42
C VAL A 506 13.37 14.01 22.46
N GLN A 507 13.52 12.72 22.20
CA GLN A 507 12.41 11.77 22.19
C GLN A 507 11.82 11.56 23.58
N ALA A 508 12.64 11.48 24.64
CA ALA A 508 12.16 11.33 26.00
C ALA A 508 11.32 12.54 26.44
N ARG A 509 11.75 13.75 26.12
CA ARG A 509 10.97 14.99 26.34
C ARG A 509 9.65 14.97 25.58
N PHE A 510 9.67 14.53 24.32
CA PHE A 510 8.47 14.37 23.50
C PHE A 510 7.45 13.43 24.14
N HIS A 511 7.83 12.22 24.57
CA HIS A 511 6.92 11.26 25.17
C HIS A 511 6.37 11.72 26.52
N ALA A 512 7.17 12.40 27.33
CA ALA A 512 6.71 13.02 28.56
C ALA A 512 5.64 14.11 28.29
N ALA A 513 5.85 14.94 27.27
CA ALA A 513 4.87 15.94 26.84
C ALA A 513 3.59 15.30 26.28
N ALA A 514 3.73 14.24 25.49
CA ALA A 514 2.61 13.48 24.93
C ALA A 514 1.73 12.85 26.01
N ALA A 515 2.33 12.29 27.06
CA ALA A 515 1.59 11.74 28.20
C ALA A 515 0.81 12.82 28.97
N ARG A 516 1.41 13.99 29.22
CA ARG A 516 0.70 15.14 29.82
C ARG A 516 -0.46 15.61 28.96
N LEU A 517 -0.24 15.68 27.64
CA LEU A 517 -1.28 16.11 26.70
C LEU A 517 -2.51 15.21 26.75
N LEU A 518 -2.32 13.89 26.80
CA LEU A 518 -3.43 12.92 26.85
C LEU A 518 -4.18 12.92 28.17
N SER A 519 -3.48 13.09 29.28
CA SER A 519 -4.05 12.98 30.62
C SER A 519 -4.53 14.33 31.15
N GLU A 520 -3.75 15.40 30.96
CA GLU A 520 -3.95 16.72 31.57
C GLU A 520 -4.43 17.78 30.57
N GLY A 521 -4.27 17.51 29.29
CA GLY A 521 -4.79 18.37 28.23
C GLY A 521 -3.84 19.45 27.73
N HIS A 522 -2.61 19.54 28.24
CA HIS A 522 -1.58 20.50 27.83
C HIS A 522 -0.28 19.80 27.40
N GLY A 523 0.54 20.44 26.55
CA GLY A 523 1.82 19.87 26.06
C GLY A 523 1.96 19.87 24.53
N TRP A 524 1.03 20.49 23.78
CA TRP A 524 1.14 20.57 22.32
C TRP A 524 2.42 21.29 21.87
N GLU A 525 2.73 22.42 22.48
CA GLU A 525 3.90 23.23 22.14
C GLU A 525 5.20 22.44 22.38
N ASP A 526 5.28 21.73 23.52
CA ASP A 526 6.44 20.88 23.84
C ASP A 526 6.61 19.75 22.82
N CYS A 527 5.51 19.12 22.40
CA CYS A 527 5.54 18.06 21.37
C CYS A 527 5.98 18.63 20.02
N GLU A 528 5.43 19.76 19.60
CA GLU A 528 5.76 20.40 18.32
C GLU A 528 7.23 20.88 18.31
N GLN A 529 7.72 21.41 19.43
CA GLN A 529 9.12 21.81 19.58
C GLN A 529 10.05 20.59 19.48
N ALA A 530 9.74 19.49 20.17
CA ALA A 530 10.55 18.28 20.10
C ALA A 530 10.63 17.69 18.67
N VAL A 531 9.52 17.71 17.93
CA VAL A 531 9.51 17.29 16.51
C VAL A 531 10.37 18.22 15.65
N SER A 532 10.33 19.53 15.92
CA SER A 532 11.16 20.53 15.23
C SER A 532 12.65 20.29 15.51
N ASP A 533 13.00 20.04 16.77
CA ASP A 533 14.38 19.78 17.20
C ASP A 533 14.94 18.48 16.57
N ALA A 534 14.11 17.44 16.48
CA ALA A 534 14.48 16.19 15.82
C ALA A 534 14.75 16.38 14.32
N ARG A 535 13.92 17.17 13.65
CA ARG A 535 14.13 17.51 12.23
C ARG A 535 15.39 18.31 12.01
N ALA A 536 15.63 19.31 12.85
CA ALA A 536 16.82 20.15 12.75
C ALA A 536 18.13 19.35 12.96
N ARG A 537 18.06 18.20 13.64
CA ARG A 537 19.19 17.31 13.90
C ARG A 537 19.25 16.11 12.93
N ASP A 538 18.34 16.05 11.97
CA ASP A 538 18.18 14.94 11.01
C ASP A 538 18.04 13.56 11.68
N LEU A 539 17.30 13.48 12.77
CA LEU A 539 17.03 12.24 13.51
C LEU A 539 15.93 11.42 12.79
N SER A 540 16.32 10.75 11.72
CA SER A 540 15.46 9.79 11.03
C SER A 540 15.90 8.35 11.42
N PRO A 541 15.00 7.40 11.73
CA PRO A 541 13.54 7.41 11.62
C PRO A 541 12.79 7.98 12.83
N ASP A 542 13.46 8.44 13.89
CA ASP A 542 12.86 8.90 15.14
C ASP A 542 11.84 10.03 14.94
N THR A 543 12.14 10.97 14.05
CA THR A 543 11.20 12.02 13.65
C THR A 543 9.92 11.44 13.03
N GLY A 544 10.02 10.33 12.26
CA GLY A 544 8.87 9.62 11.70
C GLY A 544 7.98 9.03 12.79
N SER A 545 8.59 8.41 13.80
CA SER A 545 7.88 7.88 14.97
C SER A 545 7.14 8.97 15.74
N MET A 546 7.81 10.10 16.04
CA MET A 546 7.17 11.23 16.72
C MET A 546 6.04 11.84 15.88
N ALA A 547 6.20 11.97 14.57
CA ALA A 547 5.16 12.45 13.67
C ALA A 547 3.93 11.52 13.68
N LEU A 548 4.14 10.20 13.74
CA LEU A 548 3.07 9.22 13.89
C LEU A 548 2.32 9.41 15.23
N VAL A 549 3.03 9.57 16.32
CA VAL A 549 2.40 9.82 17.65
C VAL A 549 1.56 11.09 17.62
N MET A 550 2.04 12.16 16.96
CA MET A 550 1.25 13.40 16.77
C MET A 550 -0.07 13.16 16.03
N CYS A 551 -0.08 12.24 15.03
CA CYS A 551 -1.32 11.85 14.37
C CYS A 551 -2.30 11.18 15.34
N GLY A 552 -1.80 10.24 16.17
CA GLY A 552 -2.59 9.56 17.19
C GLY A 552 -3.15 10.52 18.24
N LEU A 553 -2.30 11.40 18.77
CA LEU A 553 -2.70 12.39 19.77
C LEU A 553 -3.85 13.29 19.26
N ALA A 554 -3.70 13.84 18.07
CA ALA A 554 -4.71 14.72 17.49
C ALA A 554 -6.02 13.98 17.17
N ALA A 555 -5.93 12.74 16.67
CA ALA A 555 -7.07 11.92 16.35
C ALA A 555 -7.83 11.43 17.60
N LEU A 556 -7.11 11.00 18.65
CA LEU A 556 -7.70 10.60 19.94
C LEU A 556 -8.42 11.76 20.62
N ARG A 557 -7.84 12.94 20.61
CA ARG A 557 -8.43 14.15 21.16
C ARG A 557 -9.54 14.74 20.30
N ARG A 558 -9.85 14.08 19.16
CA ARG A 558 -10.89 14.51 18.21
C ARG A 558 -10.63 15.92 17.63
N GLU A 559 -9.38 16.39 17.58
CA GLU A 559 -9.02 17.69 17.06
C GLU A 559 -8.89 17.66 15.54
N GLY A 560 -10.02 17.72 14.81
CA GLY A 560 -10.10 17.39 13.39
C GLY A 560 -9.16 18.17 12.47
N ALA A 561 -9.00 19.50 12.67
CA ALA A 561 -8.08 20.31 11.89
C ALA A 561 -6.62 19.92 12.14
N ARG A 562 -6.25 19.72 13.43
CA ARG A 562 -4.91 19.33 13.85
C ARG A 562 -4.57 17.92 13.37
N SER A 563 -5.53 16.98 13.44
CA SER A 563 -5.36 15.62 12.93
C SER A 563 -5.05 15.62 11.42
N THR A 564 -5.80 16.39 10.63
CA THR A 564 -5.53 16.49 9.19
C THR A 564 -4.14 17.04 8.91
N ALA A 565 -3.74 18.11 9.60
CA ALA A 565 -2.42 18.72 9.42
C ALA A 565 -1.28 17.79 9.87
N ALA A 566 -1.46 17.06 10.99
CA ALA A 566 -0.47 16.10 11.48
C ALA A 566 -0.27 14.94 10.48
N VAL A 567 -1.36 14.36 9.99
CA VAL A 567 -1.31 13.27 8.98
C VAL A 567 -0.63 13.73 7.70
N SER A 568 -0.99 14.89 7.16
CA SER A 568 -0.34 15.41 5.94
C SER A 568 1.17 15.61 6.12
N ARG A 569 1.60 16.16 7.26
CA ARG A 569 3.03 16.33 7.58
C ARG A 569 3.76 14.99 7.74
N ALA A 570 3.11 14.02 8.40
CA ALA A 570 3.66 12.68 8.59
C ALA A 570 3.77 11.93 7.25
N GLU A 571 2.74 12.01 6.38
CA GLU A 571 2.77 11.40 5.05
C GLU A 571 3.92 11.96 4.20
N THR A 572 4.05 13.29 4.13
CA THR A 572 5.15 13.92 3.40
C THR A 572 6.50 13.44 3.92
N TYR A 573 6.71 13.49 5.24
CA TYR A 573 7.97 13.07 5.84
C TYR A 573 8.30 11.59 5.59
N CYS A 574 7.31 10.71 5.77
CA CYS A 574 7.52 9.27 5.58
C CYS A 574 7.75 8.90 4.10
N LEU A 575 7.09 9.59 3.18
CA LEU A 575 7.31 9.40 1.74
C LEU A 575 8.71 9.85 1.32
N ASP A 576 9.16 11.01 1.81
CA ASP A 576 10.48 11.56 1.46
C ASP A 576 11.64 10.72 2.05
N ARG A 577 11.38 9.96 3.12
CA ARG A 577 12.41 9.18 3.84
C ARG A 577 12.27 7.67 3.67
N GLY A 578 11.32 7.19 2.85
CA GLY A 578 11.10 5.76 2.63
C GLY A 578 10.70 4.99 3.90
N LEU A 579 9.73 5.50 4.68
CA LEU A 579 9.27 4.92 5.93
C LEU A 579 7.85 4.32 5.79
N PRO A 580 7.65 3.21 5.04
CA PRO A 580 6.32 2.73 4.66
C PRO A 580 5.48 2.28 5.85
N ALA A 581 6.07 1.66 6.88
CA ALA A 581 5.33 1.23 8.06
C ALA A 581 4.72 2.40 8.82
N TYR A 582 5.49 3.48 9.04
CA TYR A 582 5.01 4.71 9.69
C TYR A 582 3.96 5.42 8.84
N LEU A 583 4.13 5.44 7.51
CA LEU A 583 3.15 6.00 6.58
C LEU A 583 1.78 5.31 6.70
N LEU A 584 1.76 3.98 6.73
CA LEU A 584 0.53 3.20 6.84
C LEU A 584 -0.16 3.41 8.19
N CYS A 585 0.60 3.49 9.28
CA CYS A 585 0.08 3.83 10.60
C CYS A 585 -0.49 5.26 10.64
N ALA A 586 0.19 6.25 10.06
CA ALA A 586 -0.30 7.64 9.99
C ALA A 586 -1.60 7.72 9.19
N ARG A 587 -1.72 6.98 8.08
CA ARG A 587 -2.95 6.86 7.30
C ARG A 587 -4.09 6.23 8.08
N ALA A 588 -3.82 5.18 8.85
CA ALA A 588 -4.84 4.56 9.70
C ALA A 588 -5.40 5.56 10.72
N TRP A 589 -4.55 6.36 11.38
CA TRP A 589 -4.98 7.48 12.23
C TRP A 589 -5.73 8.56 11.46
N GLY A 590 -5.34 8.83 10.21
CA GLY A 590 -6.08 9.72 9.30
C GLY A 590 -7.51 9.23 9.06
N GLY A 591 -7.69 7.94 8.80
CA GLY A 591 -9.00 7.30 8.66
C GLY A 591 -9.87 7.48 9.91
N TRP A 592 -9.29 7.30 11.10
CA TRP A 592 -9.97 7.54 12.39
C TRP A 592 -10.36 9.02 12.56
N GLY A 593 -9.47 9.96 12.26
CA GLY A 593 -9.75 11.39 12.29
C GLY A 593 -10.87 11.81 11.35
N LEU A 594 -10.88 11.28 10.12
CA LEU A 594 -11.93 11.54 9.12
C LEU A 594 -13.30 10.98 9.54
N LEU A 595 -13.32 9.81 10.21
CA LEU A 595 -14.54 9.20 10.76
C LEU A 595 -15.25 10.18 11.71
N HIS A 596 -14.54 10.80 12.65
CA HIS A 596 -15.12 11.71 13.63
C HIS A 596 -15.53 13.07 13.04
N ARG A 597 -14.88 13.48 11.96
CA ARG A 597 -15.29 14.65 11.15
C ARG A 597 -16.55 14.43 10.32
N GLY A 598 -17.11 13.21 10.32
CA GLY A 598 -18.25 12.85 9.49
C GLY A 598 -17.92 12.61 8.01
N LEU A 599 -16.65 12.57 7.65
CA LEU A 599 -16.16 12.35 6.27
C LEU A 599 -16.01 10.84 5.97
N TRP A 600 -17.10 10.10 6.14
CA TRP A 600 -17.11 8.64 6.13
C TRP A 600 -16.68 7.98 4.80
N PRO A 601 -17.00 8.52 3.61
CA PRO A 601 -16.50 7.98 2.35
C PRO A 601 -14.96 8.03 2.28
N GLN A 602 -14.36 9.15 2.69
CA GLN A 602 -12.90 9.31 2.73
C GLN A 602 -12.25 8.42 3.80
N ALA A 603 -12.88 8.30 4.99
CA ALA A 603 -12.43 7.39 6.03
C ALA A 603 -12.39 5.93 5.56
N ALA A 604 -13.43 5.49 4.84
CA ALA A 604 -13.50 4.15 4.26
C ALA A 604 -12.45 3.92 3.16
N ASP A 605 -12.22 4.91 2.28
CA ASP A 605 -11.22 4.83 1.22
C ASP A 605 -9.80 4.71 1.80
N VAL A 606 -9.44 5.59 2.75
CA VAL A 606 -8.13 5.56 3.41
C VAL A 606 -7.93 4.24 4.16
N SER A 607 -8.93 3.78 4.94
CA SER A 607 -8.87 2.50 5.65
C SER A 607 -8.73 1.33 4.66
N GLY A 608 -9.46 1.34 3.55
CA GLY A 608 -9.34 0.34 2.49
C GLY A 608 -7.93 0.25 1.89
N LYS A 609 -7.29 1.39 1.64
CA LYS A 609 -5.91 1.47 1.15
C LYS A 609 -4.90 0.90 2.16
N VAL A 610 -5.08 1.16 3.45
CA VAL A 610 -4.24 0.55 4.51
C VAL A 610 -4.43 -0.96 4.52
N LEU A 611 -5.66 -1.46 4.44
CA LEU A 611 -5.97 -2.89 4.49
C LEU A 611 -5.49 -3.67 3.26
N SER A 612 -5.49 -3.04 2.10
CA SER A 612 -5.04 -3.66 0.84
C SER A 612 -3.51 -3.72 0.70
N HIS A 613 -2.76 -2.97 1.52
CA HIS A 613 -1.31 -2.95 1.45
C HIS A 613 -0.71 -4.19 2.14
N PRO A 614 0.10 -5.03 1.44
CA PRO A 614 0.62 -6.29 1.99
C PRO A 614 1.48 -6.12 3.24
N GLY A 615 2.31 -5.06 3.27
CA GLY A 615 3.21 -4.75 4.40
C GLY A 615 2.57 -3.88 5.48
N SER A 616 1.23 -3.83 5.58
CA SER A 616 0.58 -3.03 6.61
C SER A 616 0.73 -3.66 7.99
N PRO A 617 1.30 -2.94 8.97
CA PRO A 617 1.48 -3.45 10.32
C PRO A 617 0.16 -3.88 10.96
N PRO A 618 0.14 -4.94 11.81
CA PRO A 618 -1.06 -5.39 12.52
C PRO A 618 -1.81 -4.27 13.26
N VAL A 619 -1.10 -3.38 13.95
CA VAL A 619 -1.73 -2.23 14.64
C VAL A 619 -2.42 -1.26 13.68
N ALA A 620 -1.83 -0.98 12.50
CA ALA A 620 -2.45 -0.12 11.49
C ALA A 620 -3.68 -0.79 10.88
N ARG A 621 -3.63 -2.11 10.65
CA ARG A 621 -4.76 -2.91 10.15
C ARG A 621 -5.90 -2.94 11.17
N ALA A 622 -5.60 -3.14 12.45
CA ALA A 622 -6.59 -3.15 13.53
C ALA A 622 -7.35 -1.81 13.59
N LEU A 623 -6.63 -0.69 13.58
CA LEU A 623 -7.23 0.64 13.58
C LEU A 623 -8.07 0.92 12.33
N ALA A 624 -7.58 0.53 11.15
CA ALA A 624 -8.31 0.69 9.89
C ALA A 624 -9.59 -0.15 9.83
N LEU A 625 -9.56 -1.40 10.33
CA LEU A 625 -10.73 -2.27 10.44
C LEU A 625 -11.76 -1.70 11.42
N THR A 626 -11.30 -1.18 12.57
CA THR A 626 -12.15 -0.54 13.56
C THR A 626 -12.85 0.69 12.99
N ALA A 627 -12.13 1.57 12.30
CA ALA A 627 -12.70 2.74 11.63
C ALA A 627 -13.72 2.35 10.56
N LEU A 628 -13.41 1.35 9.72
CA LEU A 628 -14.30 0.85 8.68
C LEU A 628 -15.55 0.20 9.26
N GLY A 629 -15.40 -0.58 10.34
CA GLY A 629 -16.51 -1.18 11.08
C GLY A 629 -17.48 -0.13 11.61
N LEU A 630 -16.96 0.95 12.20
CA LEU A 630 -17.78 2.09 12.66
C LEU A 630 -18.45 2.84 11.51
N VAL A 631 -17.76 3.09 10.40
CA VAL A 631 -18.39 3.69 9.22
C VAL A 631 -19.59 2.86 8.78
N ARG A 632 -19.44 1.53 8.69
CA ARG A 632 -20.53 0.63 8.32
C ARG A 632 -21.66 0.63 9.34
N ALA A 633 -21.34 0.58 10.64
CA ALA A 633 -22.33 0.64 11.71
C ALA A 633 -23.15 1.94 11.65
N ARG A 634 -22.49 3.08 11.52
CA ARG A 634 -23.15 4.40 11.43
C ARG A 634 -24.02 4.54 10.17
N GLN A 635 -23.64 3.90 9.06
CA GLN A 635 -24.41 3.88 7.83
C GLN A 635 -25.53 2.81 7.82
N GLY A 636 -25.56 1.89 8.78
CA GLY A 636 -26.47 0.74 8.80
C GLY A 636 -26.17 -0.26 7.69
N ARG A 637 -24.91 -0.49 7.36
CA ARG A 637 -24.43 -1.49 6.39
C ARG A 637 -24.14 -2.82 7.09
N PRO A 638 -24.18 -3.95 6.36
CA PRO A 638 -23.80 -5.27 6.91
C PRO A 638 -22.31 -5.39 7.19
N GLU A 639 -21.90 -6.53 7.75
CA GLU A 639 -20.51 -6.94 8.01
C GLU A 639 -19.76 -6.07 9.04
N VAL A 640 -20.47 -5.52 10.02
CA VAL A 640 -19.85 -4.73 11.10
C VAL A 640 -19.02 -5.64 12.02
N TRP A 641 -19.63 -6.69 12.55
CA TRP A 641 -19.01 -7.59 13.53
C TRP A 641 -17.78 -8.32 13.02
N PRO A 642 -17.80 -8.94 11.80
CA PRO A 642 -16.60 -9.55 11.25
C PRO A 642 -15.39 -8.62 11.17
N LEU A 643 -15.59 -7.33 10.85
CA LEU A 643 -14.49 -6.35 10.82
C LEU A 643 -13.96 -6.05 12.21
N LEU A 644 -14.84 -5.86 13.21
CA LEU A 644 -14.45 -5.57 14.58
C LEU A 644 -13.80 -6.79 15.26
N ASP A 645 -14.26 -8.01 14.96
CA ASP A 645 -13.67 -9.23 15.47
C ASP A 645 -12.29 -9.48 14.85
N GLN A 646 -12.15 -9.23 13.54
CA GLN A 646 -10.86 -9.30 12.87
C GLN A 646 -9.88 -8.25 13.44
N ALA A 647 -10.34 -7.02 13.72
CA ALA A 647 -9.51 -6.00 14.36
C ALA A 647 -8.97 -6.49 15.72
N ALA A 648 -9.85 -7.04 16.55
CA ALA A 648 -9.49 -7.54 17.88
C ALA A 648 -8.52 -8.74 17.84
N SER A 649 -8.54 -9.55 16.76
CA SER A 649 -7.63 -10.68 16.62
C SER A 649 -6.20 -10.32 16.22
N LEU A 650 -5.96 -9.08 15.76
CA LEU A 650 -4.66 -8.62 15.26
C LEU A 650 -3.74 -8.09 16.37
N VAL A 651 -4.26 -7.76 17.52
CA VAL A 651 -3.52 -7.11 18.62
C VAL A 651 -3.84 -7.79 19.95
N ASP A 652 -2.87 -7.80 20.87
CA ASP A 652 -3.12 -8.36 22.18
C ASP A 652 -3.97 -7.41 23.05
N PRO A 653 -4.63 -7.95 24.11
CA PRO A 653 -5.50 -7.13 24.97
C PRO A 653 -4.78 -6.00 25.72
N GLU A 654 -3.46 -6.04 25.82
CA GLU A 654 -2.68 -4.96 26.46
C GLU A 654 -2.37 -3.79 25.51
N CYS A 655 -2.64 -3.94 24.22
CA CYS A 655 -2.58 -2.85 23.26
C CYS A 655 -3.77 -1.90 23.43
N LEU A 656 -3.71 -1.01 24.42
CA LEU A 656 -4.84 -0.21 24.84
C LEU A 656 -5.39 0.74 23.79
N LEU A 657 -4.55 1.30 22.94
CA LEU A 657 -5.03 2.16 21.86
C LEU A 657 -5.98 1.39 20.96
N ASP A 658 -5.57 0.23 20.53
CA ASP A 658 -6.37 -0.56 19.58
C ASP A 658 -7.53 -1.26 20.28
N THR A 659 -7.31 -1.84 21.46
CA THR A 659 -8.40 -2.50 22.23
C THR A 659 -9.37 -1.48 22.80
N GLY A 660 -8.91 -0.33 23.32
CA GLY A 660 -9.78 0.73 23.83
C GLY A 660 -10.69 1.31 22.76
N LEU A 661 -10.15 1.61 21.59
CA LEU A 661 -10.93 2.06 20.43
C LEU A 661 -11.82 0.93 19.87
N GLY A 662 -11.35 -0.30 19.92
CA GLY A 662 -12.13 -1.49 19.58
C GLY A 662 -13.37 -1.65 20.48
N TRP A 663 -13.21 -1.47 21.80
CA TRP A 663 -14.34 -1.48 22.73
C TRP A 663 -15.32 -0.31 22.47
N GLU A 664 -14.82 0.91 22.23
CA GLU A 664 -15.65 2.05 21.84
C GLU A 664 -16.48 1.71 20.58
N ALA A 665 -15.83 1.12 19.57
CA ALA A 665 -16.51 0.74 18.32
C ALA A 665 -17.58 -0.32 18.54
N ARG A 666 -17.31 -1.33 19.36
CA ARG A 666 -18.26 -2.42 19.66
C ARG A 666 -19.48 -1.90 20.39
N VAL A 667 -19.29 -1.07 21.43
CA VAL A 667 -20.42 -0.51 22.19
C VAL A 667 -21.28 0.43 21.36
N GLU A 668 -20.68 1.23 20.47
CA GLU A 668 -21.42 2.07 19.52
C GLU A 668 -22.21 1.22 18.54
N ALA A 669 -21.58 0.19 17.94
CA ALA A 669 -22.22 -0.72 16.99
C ALA A 669 -23.40 -1.45 17.63
N ALA A 670 -23.26 -1.96 18.86
CA ALA A 670 -24.32 -2.59 19.63
C ALA A 670 -25.46 -1.60 19.92
N TRP A 671 -25.14 -0.37 20.32
CA TRP A 671 -26.15 0.67 20.54
C TRP A 671 -26.90 0.97 19.26
N LEU A 672 -26.24 1.11 18.12
CA LEU A 672 -26.87 1.34 16.81
C LEU A 672 -27.77 0.17 16.39
N ALA A 673 -27.40 -1.07 16.70
CA ALA A 673 -28.20 -2.26 16.47
C ALA A 673 -29.41 -2.40 17.42
N GLY A 674 -29.42 -1.69 18.54
CA GLY A 674 -30.49 -1.76 19.52
C GLY A 674 -30.22 -2.71 20.69
N ASP A 675 -29.05 -3.29 20.76
CA ASP A 675 -28.66 -4.24 21.80
C ASP A 675 -28.06 -3.49 23.02
N HIS A 676 -28.95 -3.04 23.91
CA HIS A 676 -28.55 -2.32 25.12
C HIS A 676 -27.83 -3.22 26.14
N GLU A 677 -28.10 -4.51 26.14
CA GLU A 677 -27.46 -5.48 27.04
C GLU A 677 -25.99 -5.64 26.63
N GLN A 678 -25.74 -5.83 25.34
CA GLN A 678 -24.38 -5.91 24.78
C GLN A 678 -23.58 -4.62 25.03
N VAL A 679 -24.21 -3.43 24.88
CA VAL A 679 -23.57 -2.15 25.21
C VAL A 679 -23.07 -2.11 26.64
N GLN A 680 -23.92 -2.54 27.60
CA GLN A 680 -23.55 -2.53 29.02
C GLN A 680 -22.47 -3.57 29.34
N ALA A 681 -22.55 -4.76 28.72
CA ALA A 681 -21.58 -5.83 28.93
C ALA A 681 -20.21 -5.45 28.38
N ASP A 682 -20.14 -5.04 27.10
CA ASP A 682 -18.88 -4.64 26.45
C ASP A 682 -18.33 -3.34 27.03
N GLY A 683 -19.20 -2.37 27.39
CA GLY A 683 -18.77 -1.14 28.04
C GLY A 683 -18.10 -1.39 29.39
N ARG A 684 -18.64 -2.28 30.21
CA ARG A 684 -18.02 -2.65 31.49
C ARG A 684 -16.72 -3.44 31.30
N ARG A 685 -16.67 -4.35 30.33
CA ARG A 685 -15.42 -5.09 29.97
C ARG A 685 -14.33 -4.11 29.52
N GLY A 686 -14.66 -3.18 28.65
CA GLY A 686 -13.73 -2.14 28.19
C GLY A 686 -13.23 -1.26 29.35
N LEU A 687 -14.12 -0.83 30.26
CA LEU A 687 -13.72 -0.05 31.45
C LEU A 687 -12.87 -0.88 32.42
N ALA A 688 -13.14 -2.17 32.61
CA ALA A 688 -12.32 -3.06 33.43
C ALA A 688 -10.90 -3.23 32.84
N ALA A 689 -10.76 -3.33 31.52
CA ALA A 689 -9.47 -3.35 30.84
C ALA A 689 -8.66 -2.05 31.04
N LEU A 690 -9.35 -0.93 31.25
CA LEU A 690 -8.75 0.40 31.51
C LEU A 690 -8.56 0.70 33.00
N ALA A 691 -8.98 -0.16 33.94
CA ALA A 691 -9.15 0.18 35.37
C ALA A 691 -7.88 0.68 36.06
N ASN A 692 -6.70 0.24 35.65
CA ASN A 692 -5.41 0.63 36.22
C ASN A 692 -4.70 1.75 35.42
N ARG A 693 -5.40 2.40 34.49
CA ARG A 693 -4.81 3.33 33.52
C ARG A 693 -5.69 4.55 33.34
N THR A 694 -5.12 5.74 33.50
CA THR A 694 -5.87 7.00 33.43
C THR A 694 -5.89 7.47 31.97
N HIS A 695 -6.96 7.14 31.23
CA HIS A 695 -7.14 7.63 29.88
C HIS A 695 -8.51 8.25 29.63
N PRO A 696 -8.67 9.57 29.88
CA PRO A 696 -9.99 10.25 29.81
C PRO A 696 -10.68 10.16 28.44
N TRP A 697 -9.90 10.00 27.35
CA TRP A 697 -10.42 9.89 25.99
C TRP A 697 -10.83 8.46 25.57
N LEU A 698 -10.50 7.44 26.39
CA LEU A 698 -10.96 6.05 26.17
C LEU A 698 -12.04 5.65 27.18
N SER A 699 -11.91 6.02 28.45
CA SER A 699 -12.90 5.71 29.50
C SER A 699 -14.18 6.54 29.38
N GLY A 700 -14.06 7.83 29.00
CA GLY A 700 -15.19 8.73 28.84
C GLY A 700 -16.23 8.24 27.83
N PRO A 701 -15.86 7.87 26.58
CA PRO A 701 -16.78 7.32 25.59
C PRO A 701 -17.54 6.10 26.11
N LEU A 702 -16.83 5.13 26.71
CA LEU A 702 -17.44 3.90 27.22
C LEU A 702 -18.50 4.20 28.31
N ALA A 703 -18.20 5.10 29.22
CA ALA A 703 -19.13 5.55 30.25
C ALA A 703 -20.36 6.25 29.65
N CYS A 704 -20.17 7.10 28.65
CA CYS A 704 -21.27 7.74 27.94
C CYS A 704 -22.17 6.72 27.21
N TRP A 705 -21.59 5.70 26.59
CA TRP A 705 -22.37 4.66 25.91
C TRP A 705 -23.17 3.81 26.91
N ILE A 706 -22.58 3.41 28.05
CA ILE A 706 -23.33 2.72 29.12
C ILE A 706 -24.53 3.55 29.55
N ARG A 707 -24.36 4.86 29.78
CA ARG A 707 -25.44 5.78 30.16
C ARG A 707 -26.50 5.90 29.07
N ARG A 708 -26.10 6.01 27.78
CA ARG A 708 -27.03 6.06 26.64
C ARG A 708 -27.86 4.78 26.50
N ALA A 709 -27.33 3.65 26.97
CA ALA A 709 -28.05 2.38 27.02
C ALA A 709 -28.94 2.21 28.28
N GLY A 710 -29.08 3.26 29.11
CA GLY A 710 -29.87 3.23 30.33
C GLY A 710 -29.17 2.59 31.53
N GLY A 711 -27.87 2.30 31.44
CA GLY A 711 -27.06 1.81 32.57
C GLY A 711 -26.46 2.95 33.39
N GLU A 712 -26.03 2.63 34.61
CA GLU A 712 -25.26 3.55 35.46
C GLU A 712 -23.76 3.26 35.21
N PRO A 713 -23.01 4.22 34.68
CA PRO A 713 -21.58 4.04 34.47
C PRO A 713 -20.83 4.21 35.77
N PRO A 714 -19.71 3.47 35.99
CA PRO A 714 -18.83 3.76 37.11
C PRO A 714 -18.20 5.17 36.98
N ARG A 715 -17.76 5.73 38.07
CA ARG A 715 -16.99 6.99 38.06
C ARG A 715 -15.63 6.75 37.43
N VAL A 716 -15.38 7.37 36.28
CA VAL A 716 -14.13 7.25 35.53
C VAL A 716 -13.62 8.61 35.11
N PRO A 717 -12.32 8.79 34.89
CA PRO A 717 -11.78 9.95 34.20
C PRO A 717 -12.44 10.11 32.84
N ALA A 718 -12.89 11.32 32.52
CA ALA A 718 -13.51 11.61 31.22
C ALA A 718 -12.97 12.96 30.70
N ALA A 719 -12.63 12.98 29.41
CA ALA A 719 -12.15 14.19 28.75
C ALA A 719 -13.31 15.16 28.47
N GLY A 720 -13.02 16.44 28.50
CA GLY A 720 -13.84 17.60 28.11
C GLY A 720 -15.31 17.33 27.79
N PRO A 721 -15.63 17.04 26.52
CA PRO A 721 -17.05 16.87 26.14
C PRO A 721 -17.73 15.69 26.83
N TYR A 722 -17.01 14.56 27.04
CA TYR A 722 -17.58 13.39 27.75
C TYR A 722 -17.88 13.66 29.21
N ALA A 723 -17.01 14.45 29.90
CA ALA A 723 -17.24 14.86 31.26
C ALA A 723 -18.51 15.71 31.38
N LEU A 724 -18.74 16.63 30.44
CA LEU A 724 -19.97 17.46 30.39
C LEU A 724 -21.21 16.58 30.16
N GLU A 725 -21.14 15.60 29.23
CA GLU A 725 -22.25 14.67 29.04
C GLU A 725 -22.55 13.86 30.31
N LEU A 726 -21.53 13.33 30.97
CA LEU A 726 -21.67 12.56 32.19
C LEU A 726 -22.19 13.43 33.37
N ALA A 727 -21.93 14.72 33.36
CA ALA A 727 -22.50 15.69 34.32
C ALA A 727 -23.94 16.10 33.96
N GLY A 728 -24.46 15.71 32.79
CA GLY A 728 -25.79 16.08 32.31
C GLY A 728 -25.85 17.39 31.51
N ASP A 729 -24.72 18.05 31.32
CA ASP A 729 -24.62 19.27 30.49
C ASP A 729 -24.47 18.86 29.00
N TRP A 730 -25.56 18.41 28.41
CA TRP A 730 -25.61 18.05 27.00
C TRP A 730 -25.33 19.24 26.07
N ALA A 731 -25.72 20.46 26.47
CA ALA A 731 -25.57 21.66 25.65
C ALA A 731 -24.10 22.11 25.60
N GLY A 732 -23.41 22.14 26.72
CA GLY A 732 -21.98 22.39 26.80
C GLY A 732 -21.19 21.30 26.03
N ALA A 733 -21.56 20.05 26.20
CA ALA A 733 -20.95 18.94 25.45
C ALA A 733 -21.12 19.11 23.94
N ALA A 734 -22.35 19.38 23.46
CA ALA A 734 -22.62 19.59 22.03
C ALA A 734 -21.82 20.78 21.47
N ALA A 735 -21.76 21.90 22.17
CA ALA A 735 -20.99 23.07 21.76
C ALA A 735 -19.48 22.75 21.69
N ARG A 736 -18.97 21.96 22.63
CA ARG A 736 -17.56 21.52 22.59
C ARG A 736 -17.27 20.60 21.42
N TRP A 737 -18.17 19.66 21.12
CA TRP A 737 -18.09 18.78 19.95
C TRP A 737 -18.13 19.54 18.63
N ASP A 738 -19.03 20.54 18.51
CA ASP A 738 -19.07 21.42 17.33
C ASP A 738 -17.75 22.18 17.15
N GLY A 739 -17.17 22.70 18.25
CA GLY A 739 -15.87 23.37 18.24
C GLY A 739 -14.71 22.46 17.82
N LEU A 740 -14.80 21.15 18.09
CA LEU A 740 -13.82 20.14 17.66
C LEU A 740 -14.05 19.66 16.21
N GLY A 741 -15.17 20.02 15.59
CA GLY A 741 -15.53 19.60 14.26
C GLY A 741 -16.05 18.15 14.18
N CYS A 742 -16.72 17.68 15.24
CA CYS A 742 -17.27 16.33 15.39
C CYS A 742 -18.81 16.33 15.32
N PRO A 743 -19.40 16.47 14.14
CA PRO A 743 -20.84 16.69 13.98
C PRO A 743 -21.69 15.50 14.43
N TYR A 744 -21.18 14.28 14.33
CA TYR A 744 -21.88 13.07 14.79
C TYR A 744 -21.95 13.04 16.33
N ASP A 745 -20.83 13.29 17.00
CA ASP A 745 -20.74 13.31 18.47
C ASP A 745 -21.55 14.46 19.04
N ALA A 746 -21.54 15.63 18.42
CA ALA A 746 -22.41 16.76 18.77
C ALA A 746 -23.90 16.41 18.68
N ALA A 747 -24.29 15.68 17.65
CA ALA A 747 -25.66 15.20 17.49
C ALA A 747 -26.04 14.15 18.53
N LEU A 748 -25.11 13.27 18.92
CA LEU A 748 -25.31 12.30 20.01
C LEU A 748 -25.55 13.02 21.36
N ALA A 749 -24.77 14.04 21.68
CA ALA A 749 -24.96 14.83 22.91
C ALA A 749 -26.35 15.50 22.95
N ARG A 750 -26.80 16.04 21.80
CA ARG A 750 -28.13 16.67 21.65
C ARG A 750 -29.31 15.71 21.83
N LEU A 751 -29.11 14.38 21.78
CA LEU A 751 -30.17 13.41 22.05
C LEU A 751 -30.72 13.52 23.48
N SER A 752 -29.90 13.99 24.42
CA SER A 752 -30.30 14.23 25.83
C SER A 752 -31.03 15.54 26.01
N GLY A 753 -31.05 16.42 25.01
CA GLY A 753 -31.58 17.79 25.07
C GLY A 753 -33.09 17.89 24.88
N ASP A 754 -33.53 19.14 24.70
CA ASP A 754 -34.91 19.56 24.48
C ASP A 754 -35.40 19.28 23.04
N ALA A 755 -36.63 19.73 22.75
CA ALA A 755 -37.20 19.55 21.41
C ALA A 755 -36.44 20.22 20.26
N PRO A 756 -35.92 21.45 20.39
CA PRO A 756 -34.96 22.04 19.43
C PRO A 756 -33.69 21.21 19.23
N ALA A 757 -33.04 20.74 20.30
CA ALA A 757 -31.83 19.92 20.24
C ALA A 757 -32.06 18.59 19.51
N LEU A 758 -33.20 17.91 19.79
CA LEU A 758 -33.57 16.68 19.07
C LEU A 758 -33.77 16.88 17.56
N ARG A 759 -34.33 18.03 17.16
CA ARG A 759 -34.47 18.37 15.74
C ARG A 759 -33.13 18.64 15.07
N GLN A 760 -32.22 19.32 15.77
CA GLN A 760 -30.84 19.55 15.30
C GLN A 760 -30.08 18.23 15.16
N ALA A 761 -30.18 17.35 16.17
CA ALA A 761 -29.59 16.00 16.09
C ALA A 761 -30.10 15.21 14.90
N LEU A 762 -31.43 15.19 14.67
CA LEU A 762 -32.04 14.53 13.54
C LEU A 762 -31.49 15.06 12.21
N ALA A 763 -31.44 16.39 12.05
CA ALA A 763 -30.93 17.02 10.84
C ALA A 763 -29.45 16.70 10.58
N ALA A 764 -28.62 16.68 11.62
CA ALA A 764 -27.21 16.33 11.53
C ALA A 764 -27.02 14.86 11.13
N PHE A 765 -27.72 13.92 11.75
CA PHE A 765 -27.66 12.50 11.38
C PHE A 765 -28.17 12.23 9.96
N GLU A 766 -29.21 12.94 9.50
CA GLU A 766 -29.70 12.85 8.14
C GLU A 766 -28.66 13.37 7.14
N ALA A 767 -27.99 14.48 7.44
CA ALA A 767 -26.94 15.06 6.61
C ALA A 767 -25.72 14.12 6.48
N LEU A 768 -25.36 13.43 7.56
CA LEU A 768 -24.27 12.45 7.60
C LEU A 768 -24.63 11.09 6.98
N GLY A 769 -25.92 10.83 6.74
CA GLY A 769 -26.38 9.51 6.27
C GLY A 769 -26.38 8.44 7.36
N ALA A 770 -26.45 8.83 8.64
CA ALA A 770 -26.43 7.96 9.83
C ALA A 770 -27.78 7.25 10.02
N ARG A 771 -28.13 6.31 9.14
CA ARG A 771 -29.46 5.69 9.10
C ARG A 771 -29.95 5.11 10.43
N PRO A 772 -29.16 4.31 11.20
CA PRO A 772 -29.61 3.79 12.49
C PRO A 772 -29.85 4.89 13.53
N ALA A 773 -28.96 5.89 13.59
CA ALA A 773 -29.11 7.02 14.50
C ALA A 773 -30.35 7.88 14.16
N VAL A 774 -30.64 8.08 12.88
CA VAL A 774 -31.90 8.72 12.41
C VAL A 774 -33.12 7.95 12.92
N ALA A 775 -33.14 6.63 12.74
CA ALA A 775 -34.27 5.80 13.18
C ALA A 775 -34.48 5.91 14.71
N ARG A 776 -33.40 5.84 15.49
CA ARG A 776 -33.43 5.99 16.94
C ARG A 776 -33.89 7.37 17.38
N THR A 777 -33.34 8.43 16.76
CA THR A 777 -33.76 9.82 17.06
C THR A 777 -35.26 10.02 16.80
N ARG A 778 -35.77 9.51 15.69
CA ARG A 778 -37.19 9.57 15.37
C ARG A 778 -38.05 8.79 16.38
N SER A 779 -37.58 7.65 16.85
CA SER A 779 -38.23 6.90 17.92
C SER A 779 -38.27 7.68 19.23
N LEU A 780 -37.12 8.25 19.63
CA LEU A 780 -37.03 9.09 20.84
C LEU A 780 -37.96 10.32 20.76
N MET A 781 -37.99 10.99 19.60
CA MET A 781 -38.88 12.14 19.37
C MET A 781 -40.35 11.74 19.51
N ARG A 782 -40.74 10.57 19.02
CA ARG A 782 -42.12 10.05 19.18
C ARG A 782 -42.49 9.84 20.65
N VAL A 783 -41.60 9.21 21.41
CA VAL A 783 -41.77 8.98 22.86
C VAL A 783 -41.91 10.30 23.61
N ARG A 784 -41.12 11.31 23.27
CA ARG A 784 -41.13 12.64 23.89
C ARG A 784 -42.18 13.60 23.30
N GLY A 785 -43.02 13.15 22.36
CA GLY A 785 -44.06 13.99 21.76
C GLY A 785 -43.55 15.10 20.84
N VAL A 786 -42.28 15.04 20.43
CA VAL A 786 -41.61 16.04 19.59
C VAL A 786 -41.92 15.75 18.11
N ARG A 787 -42.55 16.69 17.43
CA ARG A 787 -42.79 16.58 15.98
C ARG A 787 -41.56 17.06 15.19
N PRO A 788 -41.09 16.31 14.15
CA PRO A 788 -40.09 16.83 13.24
C PRO A 788 -40.65 18.04 12.49
N ILE A 789 -39.80 19.03 12.23
CA ILE A 789 -40.19 20.16 11.38
C ILE A 789 -40.48 19.59 9.99
N ARG A 790 -41.70 19.89 9.46
CA ARG A 790 -42.00 19.56 8.06
C ARG A 790 -40.94 20.23 7.19
N ARG A 791 -40.16 19.44 6.48
CA ARG A 791 -39.26 20.00 5.46
C ARG A 791 -40.09 20.82 4.49
N GLY A 792 -39.71 22.05 4.25
CA GLY A 792 -40.22 22.84 3.14
C GLY A 792 -39.99 22.14 1.80
N PRO A 793 -40.57 22.61 0.70
CA PRO A 793 -40.41 21.96 -0.60
C PRO A 793 -38.93 21.61 -0.90
N ARG A 794 -38.71 20.44 -1.49
CA ARG A 794 -37.36 20.00 -1.92
C ARG A 794 -36.70 21.06 -2.79
N PRO A 795 -35.31 21.17 -2.83
CA PRO A 795 -34.62 22.15 -3.67
C PRO A 795 -35.12 22.14 -5.13
N ALA A 796 -35.37 20.95 -5.71
CA ALA A 796 -35.91 20.78 -7.04
C ALA A 796 -37.32 21.36 -7.16
N THR A 797 -38.16 21.29 -6.10
CA THR A 797 -39.50 21.88 -6.07
C THR A 797 -39.43 23.40 -5.88
N ARG A 798 -38.42 23.92 -5.19
CA ARG A 798 -38.18 25.38 -5.05
C ARG A 798 -37.65 26.01 -6.33
N ALA A 799 -36.79 25.27 -7.07
CA ALA A 799 -36.25 25.71 -8.36
C ALA A 799 -37.27 25.64 -9.50
N ASN A 800 -38.38 24.92 -9.31
CA ASN A 800 -39.42 24.82 -10.28
C ASN A 800 -40.28 26.10 -10.25
N PRO A 801 -40.47 26.79 -11.41
CA PRO A 801 -41.25 28.03 -11.48
C PRO A 801 -42.67 27.90 -10.92
N TYR A 802 -43.22 26.69 -11.02
CA TYR A 802 -44.60 26.39 -10.55
C TYR A 802 -44.64 25.83 -9.12
N ARG A 803 -43.50 25.66 -8.43
CA ARG A 803 -43.40 25.05 -7.10
C ARG A 803 -44.04 23.67 -6.98
N LEU A 804 -44.14 22.95 -8.10
CA LEU A 804 -44.70 21.61 -8.19
C LEU A 804 -43.60 20.57 -7.84
N THR A 805 -43.98 19.48 -7.20
CA THR A 805 -43.14 18.31 -7.05
C THR A 805 -42.95 17.61 -8.40
N ASN A 806 -41.94 16.77 -8.56
CA ASN A 806 -41.76 16.01 -9.81
C ASN A 806 -43.00 15.24 -10.20
N ARG A 807 -43.70 14.64 -9.24
CA ARG A 807 -44.94 13.89 -9.48
C ARG A 807 -46.11 14.78 -9.92
N GLU A 808 -46.24 15.97 -9.33
CA GLU A 808 -47.22 16.96 -9.75
C GLU A 808 -46.89 17.54 -11.12
N MET A 809 -45.62 17.66 -11.47
CA MET A 809 -45.18 18.07 -12.80
C MET A 809 -45.50 17.01 -13.85
N ASP A 810 -45.29 15.71 -13.53
CA ASP A 810 -45.69 14.62 -14.41
C ASP A 810 -47.20 14.66 -14.65
N VAL A 811 -47.96 14.89 -13.59
CA VAL A 811 -49.45 15.03 -13.72
C VAL A 811 -49.82 16.26 -14.56
N LEU A 812 -49.13 17.41 -14.37
CA LEU A 812 -49.41 18.62 -15.17
C LEU A 812 -49.15 18.38 -16.67
N LYS A 813 -48.11 17.66 -17.02
CA LYS A 813 -47.80 17.28 -18.41
C LYS A 813 -48.89 16.38 -19.01
N LEU A 814 -49.42 15.44 -18.22
CA LEU A 814 -50.48 14.56 -18.67
C LEU A 814 -51.85 15.28 -18.73
N LEU A 815 -52.06 16.33 -17.92
CA LEU A 815 -53.19 17.24 -18.07
C LEU A 815 -53.13 18.05 -19.36
N ASP A 816 -51.91 18.44 -19.77
CA ASP A 816 -51.68 19.10 -21.05
C ASP A 816 -51.96 18.19 -22.25
N GLU A 817 -51.71 16.88 -22.11
CA GLU A 817 -52.11 15.86 -23.09
C GLU A 817 -53.65 15.60 -23.10
N GLY A 818 -54.41 16.24 -22.22
CA GLY A 818 -55.87 16.14 -22.14
C GLY A 818 -56.39 14.89 -21.44
N LEU A 819 -55.56 14.14 -20.72
CA LEU A 819 -55.90 12.87 -20.09
C LEU A 819 -56.84 13.08 -18.89
N SER A 820 -57.79 12.15 -18.73
CA SER A 820 -58.66 12.02 -17.55
C SER A 820 -57.89 11.46 -16.34
N ASP A 821 -58.45 11.60 -15.13
CA ASP A 821 -57.85 11.07 -13.90
C ASP A 821 -57.63 9.55 -13.95
N ALA A 822 -58.52 8.81 -14.67
CA ALA A 822 -58.38 7.38 -14.87
C ALA A 822 -57.18 7.03 -15.79
N GLU A 823 -57.01 7.80 -16.86
CA GLU A 823 -55.90 7.63 -17.81
C GLU A 823 -54.55 8.07 -17.20
N ILE A 824 -54.55 9.19 -16.43
CA ILE A 824 -53.36 9.61 -15.64
C ILE A 824 -53.00 8.53 -14.64
N ALA A 825 -53.98 7.93 -13.96
CA ALA A 825 -53.77 6.87 -13.01
C ALA A 825 -53.10 5.64 -13.66
N ALA A 826 -53.61 5.24 -14.83
CA ALA A 826 -53.06 4.12 -15.61
C ALA A 826 -51.60 4.41 -16.06
N ARG A 827 -51.35 5.62 -16.60
CA ARG A 827 -50.04 6.03 -17.10
C ARG A 827 -48.97 6.13 -16.00
N LEU A 828 -49.40 6.52 -14.80
CA LEU A 828 -48.51 6.74 -13.65
C LEU A 828 -48.49 5.56 -12.66
N TYR A 829 -49.21 4.47 -12.94
CA TYR A 829 -49.33 3.28 -12.09
C TYR A 829 -49.83 3.61 -10.66
N ILE A 830 -50.87 4.45 -10.55
CA ILE A 830 -51.51 4.86 -9.29
C ILE A 830 -53.00 4.63 -9.33
N SER A 831 -53.67 4.78 -8.18
CA SER A 831 -55.16 4.72 -8.19
C SER A 831 -55.78 6.00 -8.78
N PRO A 832 -57.00 5.94 -9.41
CA PRO A 832 -57.72 7.13 -9.90
C PRO A 832 -57.95 8.17 -8.79
N LYS A 833 -58.21 7.73 -7.56
CA LYS A 833 -58.35 8.61 -6.39
C LYS A 833 -57.04 9.36 -6.07
N THR A 834 -55.87 8.68 -6.22
CA THR A 834 -54.55 9.30 -6.02
C THR A 834 -54.25 10.29 -7.14
N ALA A 835 -54.59 9.97 -8.39
CA ALA A 835 -54.46 10.89 -9.51
C ALA A 835 -55.31 12.17 -9.30
N GLY A 836 -56.59 12.04 -8.89
CA GLY A 836 -57.43 13.17 -8.54
C GLY A 836 -56.86 14.06 -7.42
N HIS A 837 -56.26 13.47 -6.40
CA HIS A 837 -55.54 14.23 -5.36
C HIS A 837 -54.36 15.03 -5.91
N HIS A 838 -53.56 14.44 -6.83
CA HIS A 838 -52.44 15.16 -7.47
C HIS A 838 -52.94 16.26 -8.40
N VAL A 839 -54.01 16.00 -9.16
CA VAL A 839 -54.66 17.02 -9.99
C VAL A 839 -55.15 18.19 -9.13
N GLY A 840 -55.88 17.93 -8.04
CA GLY A 840 -56.32 18.96 -7.11
C GLY A 840 -55.15 19.76 -6.51
N ALA A 841 -54.05 19.09 -6.15
CA ALA A 841 -52.83 19.75 -5.66
C ALA A 841 -52.17 20.62 -6.72
N VAL A 842 -52.12 20.20 -7.98
CA VAL A 842 -51.63 21.00 -9.13
C VAL A 842 -52.49 22.23 -9.32
N LEU A 843 -53.82 22.10 -9.38
CA LEU A 843 -54.74 23.22 -9.54
C LEU A 843 -54.60 24.27 -8.44
N THR A 844 -54.51 23.80 -7.18
CA THR A 844 -54.29 24.68 -6.01
C THR A 844 -52.99 25.43 -6.08
N LYS A 845 -51.87 24.73 -6.43
CA LYS A 845 -50.53 25.35 -6.48
C LYS A 845 -50.38 26.32 -7.65
N LEU A 846 -51.02 26.09 -8.76
CA LEU A 846 -51.07 26.97 -9.92
C LEU A 846 -52.09 28.09 -9.78
N ASN A 847 -52.88 28.07 -8.72
CA ASN A 847 -54.01 29.01 -8.47
C ASN A 847 -54.99 29.09 -9.66
N VAL A 848 -55.41 27.91 -10.16
CA VAL A 848 -56.36 27.76 -11.26
C VAL A 848 -57.56 26.86 -10.87
N HIS A 849 -58.68 27.02 -11.52
CA HIS A 849 -59.89 26.29 -11.16
C HIS A 849 -60.21 25.11 -12.08
N THR A 850 -59.62 25.05 -13.25
CA THR A 850 -59.89 24.00 -14.23
C THR A 850 -58.57 23.34 -14.73
N ARG A 851 -58.71 22.05 -15.15
CA ARG A 851 -57.58 21.31 -15.73
C ARG A 851 -57.06 21.94 -17.04
N HIS A 852 -57.95 22.58 -17.81
CA HIS A 852 -57.58 23.29 -19.04
C HIS A 852 -56.76 24.56 -18.75
N GLU A 853 -57.05 25.25 -17.65
CA GLU A 853 -56.27 26.40 -17.21
C GLU A 853 -54.87 25.96 -16.73
N ALA A 854 -54.79 24.82 -16.01
CA ALA A 854 -53.50 24.26 -15.57
C ALA A 854 -52.61 23.90 -16.78
N ALA A 855 -53.20 23.25 -17.81
CA ALA A 855 -52.49 22.92 -19.04
C ALA A 855 -51.98 24.19 -19.76
N ARG A 856 -52.80 25.22 -19.90
CA ARG A 856 -52.36 26.50 -20.49
C ARG A 856 -51.23 27.17 -19.75
N ARG A 857 -51.17 27.07 -18.41
CA ARG A 857 -50.06 27.63 -17.59
C ARG A 857 -48.72 26.98 -17.91
N LEU A 858 -48.68 25.77 -18.41
CA LEU A 858 -47.45 25.09 -18.83
C LEU A 858 -46.77 25.80 -20.02
N HIS A 859 -47.61 26.32 -20.97
CA HIS A 859 -47.09 26.98 -22.18
C HIS A 859 -46.91 28.49 -22.04
N HIS A 860 -47.56 29.13 -21.06
CA HIS A 860 -47.45 30.57 -20.79
C HIS A 860 -47.14 30.85 -19.33
N PRO A 861 -45.89 30.71 -18.90
CA PRO A 861 -45.47 31.09 -17.55
C PRO A 861 -45.53 32.63 -17.44
N GLU A 862 -46.55 33.19 -16.79
CA GLU A 862 -46.56 34.61 -16.45
C GLU A 862 -45.37 34.90 -15.50
N ARG A 863 -44.51 35.80 -15.90
CA ARG A 863 -43.48 36.37 -15.03
C ARG A 863 -44.19 37.33 -14.06
N GLU A 864 -44.28 37.00 -12.77
CA GLU A 864 -44.31 37.99 -11.71
C GLU A 864 -42.92 38.42 -11.30
#